data_9ac6b9bf241f09113e2e6aadad7d14dc
#
_entry.id   9ac6b9bf241f09113e2e6aadad7d14dc
#
_cell.length_a   1.000
_cell.length_b   1.000
_cell.length_c   1.000
_cell.angle_alpha   90.00
_cell.angle_beta   90.00
_cell.angle_gamma   90.00
#
_symmetry.space_group_name_H-M   'P 1'
#
loop_
_entity.id
_entity.type
_entity.pdbx_description
1 polymer ?
#
loop_
_entity_poly.entity_id
_entity_poly.type
_entity_poly.pdbx_seq_one_letter_code
_entity_poly.pdbx_strand_id
1 'polypeptide(L)'
;MAYKSVLLCLMLLVASMDLAAQTCLPTGVCLDPTGPSFDVGNMPLAMVLSPEGDRLVISLSGWRQQGLQVIDRHNGTILQTISQPSAFLGLAFSNDARTLYASGGNEDVIYRYAWRDKQATLIDTIVLAQKEPQRDGTRFPAGIALSPDGKRLFVAENLADTLAVVDVESKSVIQRLPTETYPYAVVVSPKGEVYVSAWGGNTVSIFAPAANGLLKERRKVTVGRHPSALLLNHSGSRLFVASGGTNSIAVVDTKTARVLTKLLDPPPAGPNQGSTPNALALSQDGSRLYVAEADNNAVAVFQLRTNQLIARIPVEWYPTALLITDDSLHVLNSKGKGTRANPKFPTPDITQPDDSTDYTLGQLNGTITTLPANLKSIELAKLTARVARANNWNRSQSKAKYPPFKHVIYIIKENRTYDQVLSDLPQGDGDPSLLFFPRAVSPNHHALAERFGLFDRFFCNAEVSSQGHVWSTAAYVTDYGEKTIPSLYSSRRNPNDRDDVDEPASGFLWNAAIRKGLKLRNYGEFGEAVPNSSPVRYHSVKRALEPYTSPDYPAYNMRIPDQVRVDVWLKEFQQYVRGGNLPDLQIMHLPGDHTSGGRPGMPTPKAHMADNDLALGRIVEAVSNSPYWKDTVLFVLEDDAQDGPDHVDAHRSVLLVISAYNRGGLIHRFVNTTDVFATMEEILGLDKLSKFDYYGRPLREIFTNKANITPYVAPKPDQPLDELNRAQGPNAQASLELNFDRVDAAGEDTFNRILWSIIKGPQPYPGTKRMSSLDIAREH
;
A
#
# COMPACT_ATOMS: atom_id res chain seq x y z
N MET A 1 18.08 58.07 -12.27
CA MET A 1 16.89 57.14 -12.38
C MET A 1 17.26 55.69 -12.78
N ALA A 2 18.40 55.42 -13.37
CA ALA A 2 18.79 54.07 -13.83
C ALA A 2 19.23 53.08 -12.69
N TYR A 3 19.69 53.56 -11.56
CA TYR A 3 20.17 52.70 -10.46
C TYR A 3 19.06 52.10 -9.59
N LYS A 4 17.88 52.71 -9.50
CA LYS A 4 16.73 52.19 -8.75
C LYS A 4 15.99 51.04 -9.48
N SER A 5 16.01 51.04 -10.81
CA SER A 5 15.37 50.00 -11.63
C SER A 5 16.17 48.71 -11.67
N VAL A 6 17.49 48.77 -11.57
CA VAL A 6 18.36 47.57 -11.54
C VAL A 6 18.26 46.86 -10.17
N LEU A 7 18.12 47.62 -9.08
CA LEU A 7 17.97 46.99 -7.75
C LEU A 7 16.60 46.34 -7.60
N LEU A 8 15.53 46.87 -8.22
CA LEU A 8 14.19 46.27 -8.19
C LEU A 8 14.10 45.00 -9.04
N CYS A 9 14.81 44.93 -10.17
CA CYS A 9 14.90 43.71 -10.98
C CYS A 9 15.75 42.62 -10.30
N LEU A 10 16.82 42.97 -9.56
CA LEU A 10 17.60 42.01 -8.78
C LEU A 10 16.83 41.49 -7.55
N MET A 11 15.97 42.30 -6.90
CA MET A 11 15.11 41.83 -5.81
C MET A 11 13.95 40.96 -6.31
N LEU A 12 13.46 41.15 -7.52
CA LEU A 12 12.46 40.27 -8.15
C LEU A 12 13.06 38.95 -8.65
N LEU A 13 14.34 38.90 -8.98
CA LEU A 13 15.06 37.68 -9.38
C LEU A 13 15.47 36.80 -8.19
N VAL A 14 15.56 37.37 -6.97
CA VAL A 14 15.87 36.60 -5.75
C VAL A 14 14.59 36.05 -5.07
N ALA A 15 13.42 36.56 -5.42
CA ALA A 15 12.13 36.08 -4.90
C ALA A 15 11.51 34.93 -5.72
N SER A 16 12.14 34.49 -6.82
CA SER A 16 11.66 33.42 -7.69
C SER A 16 12.45 32.11 -7.59
N MET A 17 13.30 31.95 -6.58
CA MET A 17 14.00 30.69 -6.33
C MET A 17 13.52 30.09 -5.03
N ASP A 18 12.38 29.39 -5.06
CA ASP A 18 12.03 28.25 -4.18
C ASP A 18 10.55 27.82 -4.35
N LEU A 19 10.08 27.71 -5.56
CA LEU A 19 8.92 26.85 -5.85
C LEU A 19 9.47 25.64 -6.63
N ALA A 20 10.27 24.82 -5.98
CA ALA A 20 10.40 23.45 -6.42
C ALA A 20 8.99 22.84 -6.34
N ALA A 21 8.47 22.41 -7.48
CA ALA A 21 7.14 21.87 -7.54
C ALA A 21 7.08 20.63 -6.64
N GLN A 22 6.15 20.63 -5.68
CA GLN A 22 5.91 19.50 -4.81
C GLN A 22 5.34 18.33 -5.62
N THR A 23 5.87 17.13 -5.39
CA THR A 23 5.32 15.89 -5.91
C THR A 23 4.17 15.44 -5.02
N CYS A 24 2.93 15.36 -5.55
CA CYS A 24 1.81 14.84 -4.79
C CYS A 24 1.51 13.38 -5.17
N LEU A 25 1.25 12.58 -4.15
CA LEU A 25 0.98 11.15 -4.25
C LEU A 25 -0.51 10.88 -4.44
N PRO A 26 -0.90 9.72 -4.95
CA PRO A 26 -2.31 9.31 -5.00
C PRO A 26 -3.03 9.40 -3.65
N THR A 27 -2.31 9.24 -2.54
CA THR A 27 -2.83 9.43 -1.18
C THR A 27 -3.20 10.88 -0.82
N GLY A 28 -2.92 11.85 -1.71
CA GLY A 28 -3.15 13.28 -1.47
C GLY A 28 -2.10 13.95 -0.59
N VAL A 29 -1.07 13.22 -0.15
CA VAL A 29 0.11 13.76 0.53
C VAL A 29 1.13 14.18 -0.52
N CYS A 30 1.80 15.31 -0.32
CA CYS A 30 2.84 15.76 -1.23
C CYS A 30 4.23 15.49 -0.64
N LEU A 31 5.22 15.28 -1.51
CA LEU A 31 6.62 15.16 -1.12
C LEU A 31 7.29 16.53 -1.15
N ASP A 32 8.06 16.84 -0.12
CA ASP A 32 8.85 18.07 -0.02
C ASP A 32 10.20 17.75 0.64
N PRO A 33 11.02 16.84 0.05
CA PRO A 33 12.20 16.30 0.69
C PRO A 33 13.29 17.36 0.93
N THR A 34 14.14 17.09 1.91
CA THR A 34 15.28 17.94 2.27
C THR A 34 16.58 17.18 2.06
N GLY A 35 17.55 17.84 1.41
CA GLY A 35 18.86 17.27 1.13
C GLY A 35 18.94 16.53 -0.21
N PRO A 36 20.15 16.12 -0.61
CA PRO A 36 20.35 15.33 -1.81
C PRO A 36 19.72 13.92 -1.67
N SER A 37 19.16 13.44 -2.77
CA SER A 37 18.53 12.13 -2.86
C SER A 37 19.06 11.37 -4.07
N PHE A 38 19.45 10.11 -3.88
CA PHE A 38 20.01 9.23 -4.91
C PHE A 38 19.05 8.08 -5.18
N ASP A 39 18.83 7.76 -6.45
CA ASP A 39 17.96 6.64 -6.85
C ASP A 39 18.65 5.30 -6.59
N VAL A 40 17.88 4.33 -6.11
CA VAL A 40 18.30 2.94 -5.89
C VAL A 40 17.28 1.97 -6.49
N GLY A 41 17.47 0.66 -6.28
CA GLY A 41 16.60 -0.36 -6.82
C GLY A 41 15.20 -0.40 -6.20
N ASN A 42 14.43 -1.39 -6.65
CA ASN A 42 13.00 -1.53 -6.33
C ASN A 42 12.77 -1.94 -4.88
N MET A 43 11.97 -1.18 -4.15
CA MET A 43 11.48 -1.42 -2.78
C MET A 43 12.59 -1.82 -1.79
N PRO A 44 13.59 -0.96 -1.50
CA PRO A 44 14.62 -1.27 -0.52
C PRO A 44 14.07 -1.23 0.91
N LEU A 45 14.45 -2.21 1.77
CA LEU A 45 13.90 -2.32 3.12
C LEU A 45 14.94 -2.15 4.25
N ALA A 46 16.21 -2.45 4.02
CA ALA A 46 17.24 -2.36 5.03
C ALA A 46 18.52 -1.74 4.49
N MET A 47 19.30 -1.15 5.39
CA MET A 47 20.57 -0.50 5.08
C MET A 47 21.58 -0.72 6.21
N VAL A 48 22.79 -1.13 5.86
CA VAL A 48 23.92 -1.25 6.78
C VAL A 48 25.15 -0.53 6.23
N LEU A 49 25.98 -0.03 7.15
CA LEU A 49 27.27 0.59 6.81
C LEU A 49 28.33 -0.50 6.61
N SER A 50 29.16 -0.36 5.59
CA SER A 50 30.33 -1.23 5.42
C SER A 50 31.33 -1.04 6.56
N PRO A 51 32.19 -2.05 6.86
CA PRO A 51 33.19 -1.94 7.90
C PRO A 51 34.16 -0.76 7.74
N GLU A 52 34.43 -0.37 6.51
CA GLU A 52 35.31 0.77 6.19
C GLU A 52 34.60 2.13 6.36
N GLY A 53 33.28 2.12 6.50
CA GLY A 53 32.49 3.33 6.73
C GLY A 53 32.20 4.17 5.48
N ASP A 54 32.57 3.73 4.28
CA ASP A 54 32.42 4.50 3.04
C ASP A 54 31.43 3.90 2.03
N ARG A 55 30.78 2.76 2.37
CA ARG A 55 29.74 2.12 1.56
C ARG A 55 28.48 1.91 2.35
N LEU A 56 27.34 2.02 1.67
CA LEU A 56 26.05 1.57 2.16
C LEU A 56 25.70 0.28 1.43
N VAL A 57 25.28 -0.74 2.16
CA VAL A 57 24.72 -1.97 1.60
C VAL A 57 23.23 -1.98 1.92
N ILE A 58 22.40 -2.09 0.89
CA ILE A 58 20.93 -2.14 1.04
C ILE A 58 20.38 -3.46 0.53
N SER A 59 19.26 -3.90 1.11
CA SER A 59 18.45 -5.01 0.58
C SER A 59 17.34 -4.48 -0.32
N LEU A 60 17.07 -5.16 -1.43
CA LEU A 60 15.96 -4.90 -2.33
C LEU A 60 14.94 -6.03 -2.20
N SER A 61 13.69 -5.71 -1.91
CA SER A 61 12.60 -6.67 -1.68
C SER A 61 11.35 -6.34 -2.49
N GLY A 62 11.52 -5.69 -3.63
CA GLY A 62 10.42 -5.27 -4.49
C GLY A 62 9.90 -6.37 -5.40
N TRP A 63 8.94 -5.99 -6.25
CA TRP A 63 8.33 -6.86 -7.24
C TRP A 63 9.32 -7.33 -8.33
N ARG A 64 10.21 -6.41 -8.77
CA ARG A 64 11.27 -6.72 -9.75
C ARG A 64 12.41 -7.53 -9.13
N GLN A 65 13.61 -7.32 -9.59
CA GLN A 65 14.83 -7.95 -9.07
C GLN A 65 14.99 -7.71 -7.57
N GLN A 66 15.14 -8.78 -6.80
CA GLN A 66 15.48 -8.74 -5.39
C GLN A 66 16.96 -9.04 -5.17
N GLY A 67 17.49 -8.66 -4.01
CA GLY A 67 18.90 -8.90 -3.67
C GLY A 67 19.54 -7.71 -2.94
N LEU A 68 20.77 -7.37 -3.31
CA LEU A 68 21.57 -6.34 -2.64
C LEU A 68 22.10 -5.29 -3.61
N GLN A 69 22.28 -4.06 -3.12
CA GLN A 69 23.08 -3.04 -3.77
C GLN A 69 24.17 -2.52 -2.82
N VAL A 70 25.39 -2.34 -3.36
CA VAL A 70 26.50 -1.67 -2.70
C VAL A 70 26.64 -0.28 -3.31
N ILE A 71 26.60 0.75 -2.48
CA ILE A 71 26.45 2.14 -2.89
C ILE A 71 27.57 2.97 -2.26
N ASP A 72 28.16 3.87 -3.02
CA ASP A 72 29.08 4.87 -2.48
C ASP A 72 28.30 5.85 -1.58
N ARG A 73 28.66 5.92 -0.31
CA ARG A 73 27.97 6.72 0.70
C ARG A 73 27.94 8.23 0.40
N HIS A 74 28.99 8.72 -0.25
CA HIS A 74 29.21 10.17 -0.43
C HIS A 74 28.50 10.74 -1.66
N ASN A 75 28.40 9.93 -2.72
CA ASN A 75 27.86 10.41 -4.01
C ASN A 75 26.67 9.60 -4.53
N GLY A 76 26.25 8.54 -3.81
CA GLY A 76 25.10 7.72 -4.17
C GLY A 76 25.31 6.81 -5.38
N THR A 77 26.55 6.68 -5.90
CA THR A 77 26.82 5.79 -7.04
C THR A 77 26.60 4.34 -6.64
N ILE A 78 25.76 3.62 -7.39
CA ILE A 78 25.61 2.17 -7.27
C ILE A 78 26.86 1.50 -7.85
N LEU A 79 27.64 0.86 -6.97
CA LEU A 79 28.91 0.22 -7.33
C LEU A 79 28.73 -1.26 -7.68
N GLN A 80 27.73 -1.92 -7.07
CA GLN A 80 27.44 -3.31 -7.31
C GLN A 80 25.95 -3.58 -7.09
N THR A 81 25.36 -4.39 -7.96
CA THR A 81 24.03 -4.97 -7.79
C THR A 81 24.16 -6.48 -7.81
N ILE A 82 23.60 -7.15 -6.79
CA ILE A 82 23.65 -8.61 -6.61
C ILE A 82 22.23 -9.12 -6.61
N SER A 83 21.90 -9.97 -7.57
CA SER A 83 20.59 -10.62 -7.65
C SER A 83 20.50 -11.79 -6.69
N GLN A 84 19.36 -11.90 -6.01
CA GLN A 84 18.93 -13.08 -5.25
C GLN A 84 17.57 -13.53 -5.79
N PRO A 85 17.25 -14.84 -5.78
CA PRO A 85 15.91 -15.32 -6.11
C PRO A 85 14.82 -14.68 -5.24
N SER A 86 15.12 -14.53 -3.94
CA SER A 86 14.30 -13.78 -2.99
C SER A 86 15.19 -13.10 -1.93
N ALA A 87 14.75 -11.96 -1.43
CA ALA A 87 15.42 -11.20 -0.38
C ALA A 87 14.39 -10.55 0.56
N PHE A 88 14.81 -10.22 1.77
CA PHE A 88 14.02 -9.41 2.69
C PHE A 88 14.90 -8.41 3.43
N LEU A 89 14.67 -8.13 4.73
CA LEU A 89 15.36 -7.02 5.41
C LEU A 89 16.64 -7.41 6.17
N GLY A 90 16.93 -8.69 6.36
CA GLY A 90 18.04 -9.09 7.22
C GLY A 90 19.41 -8.85 6.59
N LEU A 91 20.21 -7.96 7.16
CA LEU A 91 21.60 -7.68 6.77
C LEU A 91 22.48 -7.61 8.03
N ALA A 92 23.64 -8.29 8.02
CA ALA A 92 24.62 -8.19 9.10
C ALA A 92 26.05 -8.47 8.61
N PHE A 93 27.00 -7.62 8.98
CA PHE A 93 28.43 -7.92 8.80
C PHE A 93 28.93 -8.78 9.96
N SER A 94 29.85 -9.72 9.68
CA SER A 94 30.61 -10.44 10.70
C SER A 94 31.52 -9.50 11.51
N ASN A 95 31.81 -9.90 12.75
CA ASN A 95 32.64 -9.10 13.66
C ASN A 95 34.08 -8.89 13.14
N ASP A 96 34.58 -9.79 12.28
CA ASP A 96 35.88 -9.70 11.63
C ASP A 96 35.85 -8.91 10.31
N ALA A 97 34.66 -8.33 9.96
CA ALA A 97 34.44 -7.52 8.77
C ALA A 97 34.66 -8.24 7.42
N ARG A 98 34.69 -9.57 7.40
CA ARG A 98 34.99 -10.37 6.20
C ARG A 98 33.79 -11.02 5.55
N THR A 99 32.67 -11.11 6.23
CA THR A 99 31.46 -11.76 5.73
C THR A 99 30.26 -10.86 5.91
N LEU A 100 29.44 -10.74 4.85
CA LEU A 100 28.12 -10.16 4.90
C LEU A 100 27.09 -11.27 4.84
N TYR A 101 26.14 -11.26 5.77
CA TYR A 101 24.97 -12.15 5.80
C TYR A 101 23.75 -11.39 5.30
N ALA A 102 22.92 -12.05 4.49
CA ALA A 102 21.68 -11.49 3.99
C ALA A 102 20.54 -12.53 4.03
N SER A 103 19.35 -12.11 4.47
CA SER A 103 18.17 -12.99 4.50
C SER A 103 17.66 -13.26 3.09
N GLY A 104 17.28 -14.52 2.82
CA GLY A 104 16.83 -15.02 1.53
C GLY A 104 15.31 -15.13 1.38
N GLY A 105 14.51 -14.54 2.30
CA GLY A 105 13.04 -14.52 2.17
C GLY A 105 12.45 -15.89 1.84
N ASN A 106 11.76 -15.98 0.72
CA ASN A 106 11.05 -17.20 0.27
C ASN A 106 11.98 -18.42 -0.02
N GLU A 107 13.29 -18.23 -0.07
CA GLU A 107 14.23 -19.34 -0.29
C GLU A 107 14.58 -20.11 0.97
N ASP A 108 14.14 -19.68 2.15
CA ASP A 108 14.44 -20.28 3.45
C ASP A 108 15.95 -20.46 3.71
N VAL A 109 16.75 -19.50 3.26
CA VAL A 109 18.21 -19.50 3.42
C VAL A 109 18.73 -18.17 3.96
N ILE A 110 19.96 -18.20 4.47
CA ILE A 110 20.78 -17.02 4.68
C ILE A 110 21.93 -17.07 3.66
N TYR A 111 22.03 -16.06 2.82
CA TYR A 111 23.16 -15.90 1.90
C TYR A 111 24.37 -15.40 2.65
N ARG A 112 25.55 -15.94 2.32
CA ARG A 112 26.85 -15.53 2.86
C ARG A 112 27.71 -14.99 1.74
N TYR A 113 28.18 -13.76 1.90
CA TYR A 113 29.04 -13.08 0.93
C TYR A 113 30.41 -12.82 1.56
N ALA A 114 31.51 -13.14 0.86
CA ALA A 114 32.82 -12.60 1.20
C ALA A 114 32.82 -11.09 0.96
N TRP A 115 33.23 -10.33 1.94
CA TRP A 115 33.45 -8.89 1.82
C TRP A 115 34.94 -8.64 1.62
N ARG A 116 35.34 -8.28 0.42
CA ARG A 116 36.71 -7.97 0.05
C ARG A 116 36.73 -6.82 -0.95
N ASP A 117 37.73 -5.96 -0.84
CA ASP A 117 37.90 -4.80 -1.74
C ASP A 117 36.61 -3.96 -1.89
N LYS A 118 35.85 -3.86 -0.79
CA LYS A 118 34.56 -3.15 -0.71
C LYS A 118 33.47 -3.70 -1.65
N GLN A 119 33.55 -4.98 -1.96
CA GLN A 119 32.59 -5.73 -2.77
C GLN A 119 32.14 -7.00 -2.06
N ALA A 120 30.93 -7.42 -2.38
CA ALA A 120 30.33 -8.64 -1.87
C ALA A 120 30.33 -9.73 -2.95
N THR A 121 30.89 -10.90 -2.63
CA THR A 121 30.93 -12.06 -3.54
C THR A 121 30.28 -13.24 -2.83
N LEU A 122 29.26 -13.87 -3.44
CA LEU A 122 28.56 -15.02 -2.86
C LEU A 122 29.56 -16.16 -2.59
N ILE A 123 29.57 -16.66 -1.34
CA ILE A 123 30.37 -17.82 -0.94
C ILE A 123 29.49 -19.06 -0.99
N ASP A 124 28.40 -19.06 -0.21
CA ASP A 124 27.46 -20.16 -0.01
C ASP A 124 26.18 -19.67 0.67
N THR A 125 25.33 -20.61 1.05
CA THR A 125 24.11 -20.35 1.80
C THR A 125 24.05 -21.22 3.08
N ILE A 126 23.38 -20.70 4.11
CA ILE A 126 22.96 -21.48 5.27
C ILE A 126 21.49 -21.83 5.05
N VAL A 127 21.20 -23.15 4.95
CA VAL A 127 19.85 -23.66 4.73
C VAL A 127 19.11 -23.70 6.06
N LEU A 128 18.01 -22.99 6.17
CA LEU A 128 17.15 -23.00 7.37
C LEU A 128 16.10 -24.10 7.30
N ALA A 129 15.55 -24.35 6.11
CA ALA A 129 14.66 -25.47 5.84
C ALA A 129 14.86 -25.97 4.41
N GLN A 130 14.60 -27.28 4.20
CA GLN A 130 14.56 -27.84 2.86
C GLN A 130 13.27 -27.33 2.16
N LYS A 131 13.46 -26.71 1.01
CA LYS A 131 12.37 -26.29 0.14
C LYS A 131 12.14 -27.38 -0.90
N GLU A 132 10.95 -27.96 -0.93
CA GLU A 132 10.59 -28.89 -1.98
C GLU A 132 10.43 -28.10 -3.29
N PRO A 133 10.81 -28.72 -4.44
CA PRO A 133 10.56 -28.09 -5.73
C PRO A 133 9.08 -27.67 -5.87
N GLN A 134 8.83 -26.45 -6.32
CA GLN A 134 7.49 -25.86 -6.55
C GLN A 134 6.67 -25.53 -5.28
N ARG A 135 7.24 -25.55 -4.09
CA ARG A 135 6.60 -25.06 -2.88
C ARG A 135 7.24 -23.74 -2.41
N ASP A 136 6.39 -22.88 -1.84
CA ASP A 136 6.84 -21.66 -1.19
C ASP A 136 7.70 -21.96 0.04
N GLY A 137 8.56 -21.01 0.41
CA GLY A 137 9.31 -21.07 1.65
C GLY A 137 8.39 -21.06 2.87
N THR A 138 8.72 -21.85 3.88
CA THR A 138 7.92 -22.04 5.09
C THR A 138 8.45 -21.26 6.28
N ARG A 139 9.68 -20.71 6.19
CA ARG A 139 10.36 -19.98 7.25
C ARG A 139 10.35 -18.49 7.00
N PHE A 140 10.68 -18.08 5.80
CA PHE A 140 10.80 -16.69 5.36
C PHE A 140 11.69 -15.87 6.32
N PRO A 141 13.03 -16.08 6.32
CA PRO A 141 13.94 -15.35 7.19
C PRO A 141 13.83 -13.84 6.98
N ALA A 142 13.60 -13.13 8.07
CA ALA A 142 13.46 -11.68 8.13
C ALA A 142 14.72 -11.05 8.77
N GLY A 143 14.60 -10.42 9.94
CA GLY A 143 15.71 -9.81 10.64
C GLY A 143 16.75 -10.84 11.12
N ILE A 144 18.02 -10.45 11.07
CA ILE A 144 19.14 -11.27 11.52
C ILE A 144 20.09 -10.45 12.40
N ALA A 145 20.76 -11.11 13.35
CA ALA A 145 21.81 -10.48 14.15
C ALA A 145 22.85 -11.52 14.63
N LEU A 146 24.11 -11.11 14.73
CA LEU A 146 25.19 -11.94 15.25
C LEU A 146 25.32 -11.82 16.77
N SER A 147 25.76 -12.91 17.42
CA SER A 147 26.21 -12.87 18.81
C SER A 147 27.46 -11.98 18.96
N PRO A 148 27.73 -11.43 20.15
CA PRO A 148 28.91 -10.59 20.38
C PRO A 148 30.25 -11.29 20.09
N ASP A 149 30.33 -12.61 20.20
CA ASP A 149 31.49 -13.41 19.85
C ASP A 149 31.54 -13.87 18.39
N GLY A 150 30.52 -13.52 17.58
CA GLY A 150 30.41 -13.86 16.16
C GLY A 150 30.12 -15.35 15.86
N LYS A 151 29.91 -16.19 16.88
CA LYS A 151 29.77 -17.65 16.69
C LYS A 151 28.32 -18.08 16.37
N ARG A 152 27.34 -17.23 16.68
CA ARG A 152 25.92 -17.52 16.46
C ARG A 152 25.31 -16.46 15.60
N LEU A 153 24.45 -16.88 14.68
CA LEU A 153 23.56 -16.00 13.93
C LEU A 153 22.12 -16.29 14.38
N PHE A 154 21.42 -15.26 14.81
CA PHE A 154 20.02 -15.30 15.21
C PHE A 154 19.16 -14.85 14.06
N VAL A 155 18.15 -15.63 13.71
CA VAL A 155 17.30 -15.41 12.52
C VAL A 155 15.83 -15.45 12.93
N ALA A 156 15.11 -14.37 12.67
CA ALA A 156 13.65 -14.37 12.77
C ALA A 156 13.05 -15.13 11.58
N GLU A 157 12.44 -16.29 11.83
CA GLU A 157 11.72 -17.08 10.82
C GLU A 157 10.27 -16.62 10.78
N ASN A 158 9.98 -15.61 9.94
CA ASN A 158 8.76 -14.81 9.96
C ASN A 158 7.47 -15.61 9.79
N LEU A 159 7.41 -16.57 8.84
CA LEU A 159 6.23 -17.39 8.60
C LEU A 159 6.14 -18.63 9.51
N ALA A 160 7.14 -18.89 10.33
CA ALA A 160 7.19 -20.05 11.20
C ALA A 160 7.06 -19.71 12.70
N ASP A 161 6.92 -18.43 13.07
CA ASP A 161 6.80 -17.94 14.45
C ASP A 161 7.93 -18.43 15.37
N THR A 162 9.17 -18.45 14.83
CA THR A 162 10.33 -18.94 15.56
C THR A 162 11.54 -18.02 15.42
N LEU A 163 12.40 -18.06 16.44
CA LEU A 163 13.78 -17.59 16.38
C LEU A 163 14.69 -18.79 16.15
N ALA A 164 15.39 -18.85 15.02
CA ALA A 164 16.42 -19.85 14.78
C ALA A 164 17.78 -19.36 15.33
N VAL A 165 18.51 -20.25 16.00
CA VAL A 165 19.90 -20.09 16.41
C VAL A 165 20.77 -20.92 15.48
N VAL A 166 21.58 -20.25 14.69
CA VAL A 166 22.48 -20.88 13.72
C VAL A 166 23.90 -20.85 14.25
N ASP A 167 24.57 -21.99 14.24
CA ASP A 167 26.01 -22.05 14.44
C ASP A 167 26.73 -21.63 13.16
N VAL A 168 27.55 -20.59 13.26
CA VAL A 168 28.19 -19.97 12.08
C VAL A 168 29.25 -20.85 11.46
N GLU A 169 29.96 -21.63 12.27
CA GLU A 169 31.04 -22.54 11.83
C GLU A 169 30.50 -23.74 11.08
N SER A 170 29.57 -24.48 11.72
CA SER A 170 28.92 -25.65 11.11
C SER A 170 27.83 -25.31 10.10
N LYS A 171 27.40 -24.05 10.02
CA LYS A 171 26.32 -23.55 9.14
C LYS A 171 25.01 -24.30 9.36
N SER A 172 24.72 -24.68 10.58
CA SER A 172 23.54 -25.47 10.92
C SER A 172 22.68 -24.80 11.96
N VAL A 173 21.37 -25.00 11.86
CA VAL A 173 20.41 -24.58 12.89
C VAL A 173 20.56 -25.52 14.08
N ILE A 174 21.00 -24.99 15.23
CA ILE A 174 21.24 -25.77 16.46
C ILE A 174 20.08 -25.64 17.45
N GLN A 175 19.20 -24.64 17.28
CA GLN A 175 18.03 -24.44 18.14
C GLN A 175 16.97 -23.61 17.41
N ARG A 176 15.68 -23.89 17.72
CA ARG A 176 14.56 -23.02 17.43
C ARG A 176 13.78 -22.74 18.69
N LEU A 177 13.37 -21.50 18.86
CA LEU A 177 12.62 -21.00 20.01
C LEU A 177 11.32 -20.36 19.50
N PRO A 178 10.16 -20.70 20.09
CA PRO A 178 8.90 -20.07 19.69
C PRO A 178 8.92 -18.57 20.03
N THR A 179 8.33 -17.80 19.15
CA THR A 179 8.04 -16.37 19.33
C THR A 179 6.53 -16.13 19.29
N GLU A 180 6.10 -14.88 19.34
CA GLU A 180 4.76 -14.49 18.87
C GLU A 180 4.76 -14.37 17.34
N THR A 181 3.57 -14.16 16.78
CA THR A 181 3.29 -14.18 15.34
C THR A 181 4.16 -13.21 14.55
N TYR A 182 4.69 -13.69 13.43
CA TYR A 182 5.52 -12.95 12.48
C TYR A 182 6.73 -12.25 13.13
N PRO A 183 7.70 -12.99 13.71
CA PRO A 183 8.94 -12.38 14.19
C PRO A 183 9.64 -11.63 13.05
N TYR A 184 10.11 -10.41 13.34
CA TYR A 184 10.56 -9.49 12.29
C TYR A 184 11.96 -8.94 12.54
N ALA A 185 12.14 -8.04 13.48
CA ALA A 185 13.44 -7.47 13.82
C ALA A 185 14.13 -8.27 14.93
N VAL A 186 15.46 -8.41 14.81
CA VAL A 186 16.31 -9.06 15.83
C VAL A 186 17.45 -8.13 16.20
N VAL A 187 17.66 -7.88 17.49
CA VAL A 187 18.86 -7.20 18.00
C VAL A 187 19.46 -7.95 19.17
N VAL A 188 20.77 -7.82 19.34
CA VAL A 188 21.54 -8.53 20.40
C VAL A 188 22.23 -7.50 21.29
N SER A 189 22.09 -7.65 22.61
CA SER A 189 22.79 -6.80 23.55
C SER A 189 24.28 -7.20 23.67
N PRO A 190 25.15 -6.30 24.19
CA PRO A 190 26.55 -6.64 24.47
C PRO A 190 26.73 -7.85 25.41
N LYS A 191 25.69 -8.21 26.17
CA LYS A 191 25.66 -9.38 27.08
C LYS A 191 25.13 -10.65 26.41
N GLY A 192 24.81 -10.61 25.10
CA GLY A 192 24.28 -11.72 24.35
C GLY A 192 22.77 -11.98 24.53
N GLU A 193 22.02 -11.08 25.19
CA GLU A 193 20.56 -11.19 25.21
C GLU A 193 19.99 -10.83 23.84
N VAL A 194 19.05 -11.62 23.35
CA VAL A 194 18.44 -11.48 22.03
C VAL A 194 17.02 -10.98 22.19
N TYR A 195 16.67 -9.94 21.45
CA TYR A 195 15.34 -9.31 21.41
C TYR A 195 14.74 -9.52 20.04
N VAL A 196 13.50 -10.01 19.99
CA VAL A 196 12.78 -10.31 18.74
C VAL A 196 11.41 -9.65 18.78
N SER A 197 11.11 -8.81 17.80
CA SER A 197 9.78 -8.18 17.68
C SER A 197 8.78 -9.12 17.01
N ALA A 198 7.54 -9.12 17.47
CA ALA A 198 6.42 -9.85 16.88
C ALA A 198 5.59 -8.90 16.00
N TRP A 199 5.88 -8.85 14.71
CA TRP A 199 5.25 -7.90 13.77
C TRP A 199 3.73 -8.10 13.65
N GLY A 200 3.26 -9.39 13.70
CA GLY A 200 1.85 -9.74 13.72
C GLY A 200 1.16 -9.58 15.08
N GLY A 201 1.85 -9.02 16.08
CA GLY A 201 1.34 -8.89 17.45
C GLY A 201 1.67 -7.55 18.09
N ASN A 202 1.92 -7.61 19.40
CA ASN A 202 2.23 -6.42 20.21
C ASN A 202 3.33 -6.69 21.27
N THR A 203 4.22 -7.64 21.00
CA THR A 203 5.23 -8.06 21.98
C THR A 203 6.65 -8.01 21.43
N VAL A 204 7.61 -7.98 22.35
CA VAL A 204 9.02 -8.31 22.10
C VAL A 204 9.40 -9.48 22.98
N SER A 205 9.85 -10.58 22.37
CA SER A 205 10.40 -11.73 23.08
C SER A 205 11.86 -11.48 23.44
N ILE A 206 12.26 -11.82 24.67
CA ILE A 206 13.62 -11.65 25.19
C ILE A 206 14.18 -13.02 25.55
N PHE A 207 15.29 -13.36 24.93
CA PHE A 207 16.02 -14.61 25.18
C PHE A 207 17.38 -14.31 25.81
N ALA A 208 17.78 -15.11 26.81
CA ALA A 208 19.05 -14.96 27.47
C ALA A 208 19.96 -16.18 27.20
N PRO A 209 21.28 -15.99 27.13
CA PRO A 209 22.23 -17.09 27.04
C PRO A 209 22.11 -18.05 28.23
N ALA A 210 22.11 -19.35 27.96
CA ALA A 210 22.18 -20.40 28.95
C ALA A 210 23.63 -20.96 29.06
N ALA A 211 23.91 -21.67 30.14
CA ALA A 211 25.26 -22.20 30.41
C ALA A 211 25.79 -23.16 29.33
N ASN A 212 24.89 -23.81 28.58
CA ASN A 212 25.24 -24.74 27.48
C ASN A 212 25.46 -24.04 26.13
N GLY A 213 25.50 -22.67 26.09
CA GLY A 213 25.67 -21.90 24.87
C GLY A 213 24.43 -21.77 24.01
N LEU A 214 23.30 -22.33 24.45
CA LEU A 214 21.98 -22.15 23.83
C LEU A 214 21.26 -20.94 24.44
N LEU A 215 20.08 -20.59 23.88
CA LEU A 215 19.21 -19.57 24.43
C LEU A 215 18.06 -20.17 25.23
N LYS A 216 17.56 -19.41 26.19
CA LYS A 216 16.28 -19.69 26.86
C LYS A 216 15.42 -18.41 26.87
N GLU A 217 14.12 -18.58 26.76
CA GLU A 217 13.20 -17.46 26.93
C GLU A 217 13.34 -16.90 28.35
N ARG A 218 13.51 -15.60 28.44
CA ARG A 218 13.57 -14.87 29.70
C ARG A 218 12.25 -14.20 30.01
N ARG A 219 11.67 -13.51 29.03
CA ARG A 219 10.43 -12.74 29.18
C ARG A 219 9.88 -12.30 27.83
N LYS A 220 8.56 -12.03 27.77
CA LYS A 220 7.91 -11.23 26.74
C LYS A 220 7.52 -9.87 27.33
N VAL A 221 7.63 -8.80 26.52
CA VAL A 221 7.27 -7.43 26.90
C VAL A 221 6.21 -6.94 25.95
N THR A 222 5.05 -6.54 26.49
CA THR A 222 3.99 -5.93 25.70
C THR A 222 4.36 -4.49 25.37
N VAL A 223 4.32 -4.13 24.09
CA VAL A 223 4.66 -2.81 23.54
C VAL A 223 3.46 -2.20 22.79
N GLY A 224 3.66 -1.54 21.68
CA GLY A 224 2.61 -1.16 20.75
C GLY A 224 2.30 -2.28 19.76
N ARG A 225 1.22 -2.14 18.99
CA ARG A 225 0.82 -3.09 17.95
C ARG A 225 1.75 -2.98 16.74
N HIS A 226 2.07 -4.10 16.12
CA HIS A 226 2.95 -4.25 14.95
C HIS A 226 4.36 -3.65 15.18
N PRO A 227 5.13 -4.16 16.18
CA PRO A 227 6.47 -3.69 16.43
C PRO A 227 7.41 -4.11 15.29
N SER A 228 7.89 -3.13 14.51
CA SER A 228 8.64 -3.32 13.26
C SER A 228 10.13 -2.94 13.37
N ALA A 229 10.54 -2.18 14.37
CA ALA A 229 11.95 -1.84 14.55
C ALA A 229 12.39 -1.92 16.01
N LEU A 230 13.60 -2.41 16.21
CA LEU A 230 14.28 -2.54 17.51
C LEU A 230 15.61 -1.80 17.46
N LEU A 231 15.92 -1.02 18.50
CA LEU A 231 17.21 -0.34 18.63
C LEU A 231 17.66 -0.32 20.11
N LEU A 232 18.84 -0.87 20.38
CA LEU A 232 19.48 -0.72 21.68
C LEU A 232 20.25 0.62 21.77
N ASN A 233 20.24 1.29 22.92
CA ASN A 233 21.16 2.39 23.16
C ASN A 233 22.61 1.86 23.28
N HIS A 234 23.60 2.74 23.21
CA HIS A 234 25.03 2.39 23.20
C HIS A 234 25.45 1.51 24.38
N SER A 235 24.86 1.71 25.56
CA SER A 235 25.17 0.88 26.75
C SER A 235 24.40 -0.44 26.83
N GLY A 236 23.44 -0.67 25.93
CA GLY A 236 22.54 -1.83 25.98
C GLY A 236 21.54 -1.79 27.13
N SER A 237 21.40 -0.66 27.85
CA SER A 237 20.51 -0.52 29.02
C SER A 237 19.07 -0.17 28.66
N ARG A 238 18.82 0.32 27.45
CA ARG A 238 17.52 0.69 26.91
C ARG A 238 17.30 0.07 25.55
N LEU A 239 16.10 -0.48 25.35
CA LEU A 239 15.62 -0.92 24.04
C LEU A 239 14.49 0.01 23.60
N PHE A 240 14.62 0.60 22.42
CA PHE A 240 13.56 1.34 21.74
C PHE A 240 12.85 0.40 20.77
N VAL A 241 11.51 0.44 20.78
CA VAL A 241 10.66 -0.42 19.96
C VAL A 241 9.66 0.45 19.20
N ALA A 242 9.82 0.61 17.90
CA ALA A 242 8.85 1.29 17.06
C ALA A 242 7.68 0.34 16.73
N SER A 243 6.45 0.84 16.87
CA SER A 243 5.22 0.08 16.67
C SER A 243 4.30 0.84 15.69
N GLY A 244 4.35 0.45 14.41
CA GLY A 244 3.65 1.14 13.32
C GLY A 244 2.12 1.19 13.50
N GLY A 245 1.52 0.11 14.01
CA GLY A 245 0.08 0.02 14.22
C GLY A 245 -0.46 0.87 15.39
N THR A 246 0.40 1.52 16.20
CA THR A 246 -0.02 2.38 17.33
C THR A 246 0.69 3.72 17.39
N ASN A 247 1.43 4.09 16.35
CA ASN A 247 2.20 5.33 16.26
C ASN A 247 2.94 5.66 17.57
N SER A 248 3.71 4.70 18.06
CA SER A 248 4.42 4.84 19.34
C SER A 248 5.75 4.12 19.35
N ILE A 249 6.69 4.66 20.13
CA ILE A 249 7.98 4.03 20.40
C ILE A 249 8.03 3.68 21.88
N ALA A 250 8.03 2.39 22.23
CA ALA A 250 8.21 1.95 23.61
C ALA A 250 9.69 2.02 24.00
N VAL A 251 9.97 2.57 25.18
CA VAL A 251 11.30 2.59 25.80
C VAL A 251 11.33 1.52 26.89
N VAL A 252 12.06 0.45 26.67
CA VAL A 252 12.13 -0.72 27.56
C VAL A 252 13.45 -0.70 28.33
N ASP A 253 13.38 -0.87 29.64
CA ASP A 253 14.56 -1.13 30.48
C ASP A 253 14.99 -2.58 30.30
N THR A 254 16.19 -2.82 29.79
CA THR A 254 16.66 -4.17 29.41
C THR A 254 16.93 -5.06 30.65
N LYS A 255 17.31 -4.47 31.80
CA LYS A 255 17.56 -5.20 33.04
C LYS A 255 16.27 -5.76 33.63
N THR A 256 15.23 -4.94 33.73
CA THR A 256 13.95 -5.33 34.36
C THR A 256 12.95 -5.89 33.35
N ALA A 257 13.19 -5.73 32.05
CA ALA A 257 12.27 -6.04 30.95
C ALA A 257 10.89 -5.39 31.14
N ARG A 258 10.87 -4.10 31.48
CA ARG A 258 9.66 -3.29 31.67
C ARG A 258 9.66 -2.07 30.76
N VAL A 259 8.51 -1.73 30.22
CA VAL A 259 8.32 -0.45 29.53
C VAL A 259 8.40 0.67 30.57
N LEU A 260 9.31 1.60 30.35
CA LEU A 260 9.51 2.79 31.19
C LEU A 260 8.60 3.93 30.77
N THR A 261 8.47 4.12 29.46
CA THR A 261 7.65 5.16 28.85
C THR A 261 7.34 4.79 27.41
N LYS A 262 6.35 5.47 26.81
CA LYS A 262 6.06 5.45 25.38
C LYS A 262 6.23 6.85 24.82
N LEU A 263 7.04 6.99 23.78
CA LEU A 263 7.10 8.20 22.97
C LEU A 263 5.96 8.10 21.95
N LEU A 264 5.05 9.07 21.99
CA LEU A 264 3.90 9.07 21.07
C LEU A 264 4.26 9.85 19.82
N ASP A 265 3.87 9.32 18.69
CA ASP A 265 4.16 9.81 17.35
C ASP A 265 2.89 10.01 16.49
N PRO A 266 1.83 10.64 17.03
CA PRO A 266 0.61 10.83 16.27
C PRO A 266 0.74 11.96 15.24
N PRO A 267 -0.14 11.98 14.22
CA PRO A 267 -0.44 13.22 13.49
C PRO A 267 -0.86 14.33 14.48
N PRO A 268 -0.74 15.62 14.11
CA PRO A 268 -1.07 16.73 15.03
C PRO A 268 -2.53 16.75 15.49
N ALA A 269 -3.44 16.19 14.70
CA ALA A 269 -4.86 16.04 15.02
C ALA A 269 -5.45 14.82 14.32
N GLY A 270 -6.64 14.41 14.74
CA GLY A 270 -7.33 13.23 14.19
C GLY A 270 -6.97 11.93 14.90
N PRO A 271 -7.20 10.79 14.27
CA PRO A 271 -6.89 9.47 14.82
C PRO A 271 -5.39 9.27 15.04
N ASN A 272 -5.05 8.45 16.03
CA ASN A 272 -3.67 8.05 16.28
C ASN A 272 -3.26 6.89 15.33
N GLN A 273 -3.43 7.09 14.01
CA GLN A 273 -3.12 6.12 12.97
C GLN A 273 -2.60 6.84 11.72
N GLY A 274 -1.50 6.35 11.14
CA GLY A 274 -0.97 6.82 9.86
C GLY A 274 0.32 7.63 9.93
N SER A 275 1.06 7.67 11.06
CA SER A 275 2.48 8.08 11.06
C SER A 275 3.38 6.91 10.68
N THR A 276 3.05 5.71 11.14
CA THR A 276 3.73 4.43 10.84
C THR A 276 5.23 4.47 11.14
N PRO A 277 5.62 4.60 12.44
CA PRO A 277 7.01 4.52 12.83
C PRO A 277 7.57 3.11 12.57
N ASN A 278 8.59 2.98 11.70
CA ASN A 278 9.08 1.68 11.24
C ASN A 278 10.61 1.52 11.18
N ALA A 279 11.37 2.58 11.47
CA ALA A 279 12.83 2.50 11.61
C ALA A 279 13.33 3.50 12.65
N LEU A 280 14.46 3.19 13.27
CA LEU A 280 15.03 3.92 14.40
C LEU A 280 16.51 4.16 14.21
N ALA A 281 17.00 5.35 14.58
CA ALA A 281 18.42 5.65 14.73
C ALA A 281 18.64 6.57 15.94
N LEU A 282 19.79 6.42 16.62
CA LEU A 282 20.15 7.20 17.78
C LEU A 282 21.30 8.16 17.43
N SER A 283 21.22 9.43 17.86
CA SER A 283 22.35 10.34 17.71
C SER A 283 23.60 9.79 18.42
N GLN A 284 24.78 10.19 17.95
CA GLN A 284 26.04 9.67 18.48
C GLN A 284 26.21 9.93 19.99
N ASP A 285 25.73 11.07 20.47
CA ASP A 285 25.71 11.42 21.89
C ASP A 285 24.56 10.76 22.70
N GLY A 286 23.69 10.00 22.03
CA GLY A 286 22.52 9.34 22.62
C GLY A 286 21.42 10.28 23.10
N SER A 287 21.46 11.58 22.73
CA SER A 287 20.50 12.58 23.22
C SER A 287 19.21 12.65 22.39
N ARG A 288 19.26 12.27 21.10
CA ARG A 288 18.15 12.32 20.16
C ARG A 288 17.88 10.95 19.58
N LEU A 289 16.59 10.62 19.46
CA LEU A 289 16.11 9.47 18.70
C LEU A 289 15.47 9.98 17.41
N TYR A 290 15.91 9.44 16.27
CA TYR A 290 15.32 9.64 14.96
C TYR A 290 14.42 8.45 14.63
N VAL A 291 13.22 8.74 14.13
CA VAL A 291 12.18 7.75 13.83
C VAL A 291 11.70 7.98 12.40
N ALA A 292 11.78 6.97 11.55
CA ALA A 292 11.18 7.03 10.24
C ALA A 292 9.66 6.92 10.38
N GLU A 293 8.93 7.94 9.96
CA GLU A 293 7.47 8.00 9.87
C GLU A 293 7.07 7.70 8.41
N ALA A 294 6.84 6.42 8.09
CA ALA A 294 6.70 5.96 6.71
C ALA A 294 5.59 6.70 5.96
N ASP A 295 4.41 6.80 6.52
CA ASP A 295 3.27 7.44 5.85
C ASP A 295 3.25 8.97 5.96
N ASN A 296 4.08 9.56 6.85
CA ASN A 296 4.27 11.01 6.88
C ASN A 296 5.34 11.48 5.88
N ASN A 297 6.07 10.54 5.25
CA ASN A 297 7.23 10.84 4.41
C ASN A 297 8.23 11.76 5.14
N ALA A 298 8.51 11.39 6.39
CA ALA A 298 9.27 12.23 7.30
C ALA A 298 10.14 11.41 8.26
N VAL A 299 11.10 12.09 8.89
CA VAL A 299 11.84 11.59 10.06
C VAL A 299 11.47 12.43 11.26
N ALA A 300 10.84 11.83 12.26
CA ALA A 300 10.57 12.45 13.55
C ALA A 300 11.84 12.50 14.41
N VAL A 301 12.03 13.58 15.15
CA VAL A 301 13.16 13.79 16.05
C VAL A 301 12.66 13.93 17.48
N PHE A 302 13.01 12.98 18.34
CA PHE A 302 12.68 13.01 19.76
C PHE A 302 13.90 13.42 20.60
N GLN A 303 13.68 14.34 21.55
CA GLN A 303 14.65 14.66 22.59
C GLN A 303 14.47 13.69 23.76
N LEU A 304 15.40 12.77 23.96
CA LEU A 304 15.27 11.67 24.94
C LEU A 304 15.30 12.13 26.39
N ARG A 305 15.91 13.27 26.71
CA ARG A 305 15.91 13.82 28.07
C ARG A 305 14.51 14.24 28.53
N THR A 306 13.68 14.75 27.62
CA THR A 306 12.32 15.22 27.90
C THR A 306 11.23 14.27 27.38
N ASN A 307 11.60 13.25 26.61
CA ASN A 307 10.70 12.34 25.90
C ASN A 307 9.73 13.05 24.94
N GLN A 308 10.13 14.19 24.38
CA GLN A 308 9.28 15.01 23.52
C GLN A 308 9.70 14.92 22.06
N LEU A 309 8.71 14.85 21.17
CA LEU A 309 8.86 15.12 19.75
C LEU A 309 9.20 16.61 19.57
N ILE A 310 10.37 16.91 19.02
CA ILE A 310 10.85 18.29 18.85
C ILE A 310 10.80 18.76 17.40
N ALA A 311 10.78 17.86 16.43
CA ALA A 311 10.74 18.21 15.02
C ALA A 311 10.34 17.03 14.13
N ARG A 312 9.99 17.35 12.88
CA ARG A 312 9.88 16.42 11.75
C ARG A 312 10.67 16.95 10.56
N ILE A 313 11.38 16.07 9.86
CA ILE A 313 12.23 16.38 8.71
C ILE A 313 11.61 15.71 7.49
N PRO A 314 11.22 16.44 6.44
CA PRO A 314 10.63 15.83 5.25
C PRO A 314 11.66 15.09 4.42
N VAL A 315 11.29 13.89 3.96
CA VAL A 315 12.08 13.01 3.11
C VAL A 315 11.24 12.55 1.91
N GLU A 316 11.75 11.61 1.11
CA GLU A 316 11.03 11.01 0.00
C GLU A 316 9.98 9.98 0.49
N TRP A 317 9.32 9.30 -0.44
CA TRP A 317 8.17 8.46 -0.20
C TRP A 317 8.52 7.17 0.55
N TYR A 318 7.87 6.95 1.67
CA TYR A 318 7.87 5.74 2.50
C TYR A 318 9.26 5.37 3.06
N PRO A 319 9.83 6.13 4.01
CA PRO A 319 11.10 5.81 4.63
C PRO A 319 11.03 4.48 5.42
N THR A 320 12.05 3.60 5.25
CA THR A 320 12.10 2.24 5.81
C THR A 320 13.35 1.91 6.60
N ALA A 321 14.44 2.66 6.42
CA ALA A 321 15.64 2.47 7.23
C ALA A 321 16.35 3.81 7.49
N LEU A 322 16.99 3.89 8.67
CA LEU A 322 17.77 5.03 9.12
C LEU A 322 19.16 4.59 9.52
N LEU A 323 20.17 5.34 9.13
CA LEU A 323 21.56 5.12 9.53
C LEU A 323 22.20 6.46 9.85
N ILE A 324 22.82 6.58 11.02
CA ILE A 324 23.62 7.75 11.41
C ILE A 324 25.10 7.40 11.27
N THR A 325 25.82 8.28 10.60
CA THR A 325 27.28 8.38 10.58
C THR A 325 27.71 9.63 11.33
N ASP A 326 29.02 9.91 11.42
CA ASP A 326 29.54 11.04 12.19
C ASP A 326 28.96 12.39 11.75
N ASP A 327 28.70 12.54 10.47
CA ASP A 327 28.32 13.81 9.83
C ASP A 327 26.91 13.80 9.23
N SER A 328 26.30 12.63 9.02
CA SER A 328 25.11 12.49 8.21
C SER A 328 24.08 11.51 8.80
N LEU A 329 22.81 11.81 8.58
CA LEU A 329 21.68 10.90 8.68
C LEU A 329 21.31 10.45 7.27
N HIS A 330 21.43 9.16 7.00
CA HIS A 330 21.00 8.52 5.76
C HIS A 330 19.62 7.93 5.97
N VAL A 331 18.68 8.24 5.07
CA VAL A 331 17.29 7.77 5.10
C VAL A 331 17.03 6.98 3.82
N LEU A 332 16.69 5.72 3.97
CA LEU A 332 16.28 4.85 2.87
C LEU A 332 14.77 4.97 2.68
N ASN A 333 14.33 5.38 1.50
CA ASN A 333 12.92 5.54 1.15
C ASN A 333 12.54 4.47 0.12
N SER A 334 11.54 3.65 0.41
CA SER A 334 11.28 2.45 -0.39
C SER A 334 10.51 2.70 -1.68
N LYS A 335 9.62 3.70 -1.69
CA LYS A 335 8.76 4.00 -2.85
C LYS A 335 9.29 5.16 -3.71
N GLY A 336 10.31 5.88 -3.25
CA GLY A 336 11.06 6.85 -4.03
C GLY A 336 10.40 8.22 -4.19
N LYS A 337 10.24 8.70 -5.44
CA LYS A 337 9.93 10.10 -5.75
C LYS A 337 8.49 10.35 -6.18
N GLY A 338 7.64 9.35 -6.20
CA GLY A 338 6.23 9.48 -6.60
C GLY A 338 5.83 8.52 -7.72
N THR A 339 4.60 8.65 -8.17
CA THR A 339 3.97 7.84 -9.21
C THR A 339 4.03 8.50 -10.58
N ARG A 340 3.72 7.79 -11.63
CA ARG A 340 3.70 8.27 -13.01
C ARG A 340 2.78 7.42 -13.88
N ALA A 341 2.45 7.93 -15.05
CA ALA A 341 1.82 7.15 -16.10
C ALA A 341 2.76 6.02 -16.59
N ASN A 342 2.20 4.97 -17.16
CA ASN A 342 2.92 3.85 -17.76
C ASN A 342 3.54 4.29 -19.11
N PRO A 343 4.80 4.72 -19.17
CA PRO A 343 5.38 5.40 -20.34
C PRO A 343 5.63 4.45 -21.53
N LYS A 344 5.80 3.19 -21.25
CA LYS A 344 6.05 2.14 -22.25
C LYS A 344 5.24 0.92 -21.89
N PHE A 345 3.95 0.99 -22.15
CA PHE A 345 3.19 -0.23 -22.11
C PHE A 345 3.86 -1.22 -23.05
N PRO A 346 4.23 -2.40 -22.59
CA PRO A 346 4.99 -3.31 -23.44
C PRO A 346 4.21 -3.58 -24.72
N THR A 347 4.92 -3.67 -25.83
CA THR A 347 4.38 -4.23 -27.05
C THR A 347 3.61 -5.51 -26.71
N PRO A 348 2.56 -5.89 -27.44
CA PRO A 348 1.72 -7.05 -27.12
C PRO A 348 2.45 -8.41 -27.21
N ASP A 349 3.72 -8.40 -26.88
CA ASP A 349 4.54 -9.60 -26.78
C ASP A 349 4.32 -10.27 -25.42
N ILE A 350 3.29 -11.12 -25.35
CA ILE A 350 2.94 -11.92 -24.20
C ILE A 350 4.02 -12.94 -23.78
N THR A 351 5.12 -13.02 -24.51
CA THR A 351 6.24 -13.92 -24.20
C THR A 351 7.35 -13.26 -23.39
N GLN A 352 7.26 -11.94 -23.15
CA GLN A 352 8.23 -11.22 -22.34
C GLN A 352 8.06 -11.56 -20.85
N PRO A 353 9.17 -11.64 -20.09
CA PRO A 353 9.10 -11.86 -18.65
C PRO A 353 8.39 -10.72 -17.90
N ASP A 354 7.75 -11.05 -16.79
CA ASP A 354 7.20 -10.10 -15.84
C ASP A 354 8.34 -9.43 -15.05
N ASP A 355 9.03 -8.45 -15.64
CA ASP A 355 10.01 -7.61 -14.95
C ASP A 355 9.91 -6.14 -15.36
N SER A 356 8.76 -5.73 -15.87
CA SER A 356 8.51 -4.40 -16.40
C SER A 356 8.74 -3.30 -15.36
N THR A 357 9.48 -2.27 -15.74
CA THR A 357 9.61 -1.03 -14.96
C THR A 357 8.37 -0.15 -15.08
N ASP A 358 7.43 -0.52 -15.91
CA ASP A 358 6.21 0.22 -16.20
C ASP A 358 5.02 -0.31 -15.39
N TYR A 359 5.06 -1.56 -14.94
CA TYR A 359 4.11 -2.11 -13.97
C TYR A 359 4.09 -1.31 -12.67
N THR A 360 2.94 -1.07 -12.07
CA THR A 360 2.77 -0.18 -10.92
C THR A 360 3.73 -0.51 -9.78
N LEU A 361 3.81 -1.79 -9.35
CA LEU A 361 4.82 -2.21 -8.36
C LEU A 361 6.26 -2.14 -8.90
N GLY A 362 6.45 -2.30 -10.20
CA GLY A 362 7.74 -2.15 -10.88
C GLY A 362 8.27 -0.70 -10.87
N GLN A 363 7.39 0.28 -10.74
CA GLN A 363 7.74 1.71 -10.66
C GLN A 363 8.30 2.13 -9.29
N LEU A 364 8.10 1.34 -8.22
CA LEU A 364 8.49 1.65 -6.85
C LEU A 364 10.01 1.58 -6.65
N ASN A 365 10.75 2.46 -7.30
CA ASN A 365 12.20 2.58 -7.11
C ASN A 365 12.49 3.43 -5.88
N GLY A 366 13.32 2.89 -4.98
CA GLY A 366 13.70 3.59 -3.76
C GLY A 366 14.69 4.71 -3.98
N THR A 367 14.95 5.46 -2.91
CA THR A 367 15.97 6.50 -2.85
C THR A 367 16.72 6.46 -1.52
N ILE A 368 17.92 7.06 -1.49
CA ILE A 368 18.62 7.38 -0.26
C ILE A 368 18.69 8.90 -0.14
N THR A 369 18.02 9.47 0.86
CA THR A 369 18.16 10.89 1.20
C THR A 369 19.23 11.05 2.26
N THR A 370 20.16 11.99 2.05
CA THR A 370 21.25 12.28 2.99
C THR A 370 21.06 13.66 3.62
N LEU A 371 21.07 13.71 4.94
CA LEU A 371 20.80 14.89 5.75
C LEU A 371 21.99 15.15 6.70
N PRO A 372 22.31 16.41 7.07
CA PRO A 372 23.24 16.69 8.16
C PRO A 372 22.74 16.09 9.48
N ALA A 373 23.60 15.40 10.23
CA ALA A 373 23.22 14.83 11.53
C ALA A 373 22.95 15.89 12.61
N ASN A 374 23.47 17.11 12.46
CA ASN A 374 23.46 18.19 13.46
C ASN A 374 22.65 19.42 13.01
N LEU A 375 21.35 19.25 12.72
CA LEU A 375 20.46 20.36 12.40
C LEU A 375 20.16 21.23 13.63
N LYS A 376 20.18 22.56 13.46
CA LYS A 376 19.85 23.53 14.49
C LYS A 376 18.34 23.62 14.72
N SER A 377 17.92 24.05 15.91
CA SER A 377 16.49 24.12 16.27
C SER A 377 15.67 25.01 15.33
N ILE A 378 16.23 26.11 14.82
CA ILE A 378 15.53 27.00 13.87
C ILE A 378 15.30 26.33 12.50
N GLU A 379 16.25 25.51 12.05
CA GLU A 379 16.14 24.74 10.82
C GLU A 379 15.08 23.63 10.99
N LEU A 380 15.13 22.92 12.11
CA LEU A 380 14.16 21.89 12.46
C LEU A 380 12.72 22.42 12.51
N ALA A 381 12.51 23.64 13.04
CA ALA A 381 11.17 24.26 13.05
C ALA A 381 10.66 24.55 11.62
N LYS A 382 11.52 25.04 10.71
CA LYS A 382 11.17 25.27 9.32
C LYS A 382 10.82 23.96 8.59
N LEU A 383 11.60 22.89 8.81
CA LEU A 383 11.37 21.57 8.23
C LEU A 383 10.06 20.95 8.74
N THR A 384 9.77 21.09 10.03
CA THR A 384 8.49 20.65 10.60
C THR A 384 7.29 21.35 9.94
N ALA A 385 7.40 22.64 9.64
CA ALA A 385 6.35 23.37 8.93
C ALA A 385 6.19 22.90 7.49
N ARG A 386 7.27 22.44 6.83
CA ARG A 386 7.20 21.81 5.50
C ARG A 386 6.46 20.48 5.55
N VAL A 387 6.78 19.59 6.50
CA VAL A 387 6.04 18.34 6.70
C VAL A 387 4.55 18.59 6.94
N ALA A 388 4.21 19.61 7.74
CA ALA A 388 2.82 19.96 8.01
C ALA A 388 2.06 20.39 6.76
N ARG A 389 2.69 21.18 5.87
CA ARG A 389 2.10 21.56 4.57
C ARG A 389 1.94 20.35 3.65
N ALA A 390 3.00 19.55 3.49
CA ALA A 390 3.02 18.38 2.62
C ALA A 390 1.94 17.35 3.00
N ASN A 391 1.66 17.19 4.27
CA ASN A 391 0.63 16.30 4.81
C ASN A 391 -0.75 16.97 5.01
N ASN A 392 -0.96 18.18 4.52
CA ASN A 392 -2.21 18.93 4.67
C ASN A 392 -2.65 19.18 6.12
N TRP A 393 -1.76 19.14 7.11
CA TRP A 393 -2.10 19.29 8.53
C TRP A 393 -2.61 20.69 8.91
N ASN A 394 -2.39 21.67 8.05
CA ASN A 394 -2.90 23.04 8.22
C ASN A 394 -4.34 23.22 7.72
N ARG A 395 -4.96 22.15 7.18
CA ARG A 395 -6.31 22.24 6.63
C ARG A 395 -7.34 22.41 7.73
N SER A 396 -8.19 23.40 7.58
CA SER A 396 -9.32 23.63 8.47
C SER A 396 -10.40 22.56 8.27
N GLN A 397 -10.81 21.93 9.35
CA GLN A 397 -11.96 21.03 9.37
C GLN A 397 -13.24 21.88 9.42
N SER A 398 -14.00 21.93 8.33
CA SER A 398 -15.29 22.62 8.31
C SER A 398 -16.43 21.62 8.51
N LYS A 399 -17.44 21.98 9.31
CA LYS A 399 -18.66 21.18 9.40
C LYS A 399 -19.44 21.29 8.09
N ALA A 400 -19.63 20.17 7.42
CA ALA A 400 -20.38 20.11 6.18
C ALA A 400 -21.88 20.03 6.40
N LYS A 401 -22.62 20.55 5.42
CA LYS A 401 -24.04 20.23 5.27
C LYS A 401 -24.20 19.43 3.99
N TYR A 402 -24.67 18.21 4.15
CA TYR A 402 -25.06 17.34 3.04
C TYR A 402 -26.57 17.43 2.81
N PRO A 403 -27.05 17.02 1.62
CA PRO A 403 -28.44 16.65 1.45
C PRO A 403 -28.88 15.61 2.52
N PRO A 404 -30.19 15.37 2.71
CA PRO A 404 -30.69 14.55 3.80
C PRO A 404 -30.46 13.04 3.58
N PHE A 405 -29.22 12.66 3.28
CA PHE A 405 -28.87 11.26 3.10
C PHE A 405 -28.97 10.49 4.41
N LYS A 406 -29.49 9.29 4.33
CA LYS A 406 -29.60 8.31 5.42
C LYS A 406 -28.94 6.99 5.06
N HIS A 407 -28.81 6.73 3.75
CA HIS A 407 -28.33 5.46 3.23
C HIS A 407 -27.17 5.69 2.29
N VAL A 408 -26.10 4.91 2.48
CA VAL A 408 -24.95 4.84 1.59
C VAL A 408 -24.89 3.44 0.99
N ILE A 409 -24.82 3.35 -0.32
CA ILE A 409 -24.50 2.13 -1.06
C ILE A 409 -23.10 2.32 -1.65
N TYR A 410 -22.15 1.55 -1.17
CA TYR A 410 -20.75 1.60 -1.57
C TYR A 410 -20.41 0.39 -2.42
N ILE A 411 -20.07 0.61 -3.68
CA ILE A 411 -19.77 -0.44 -4.67
C ILE A 411 -18.28 -0.36 -5.02
N ILE A 412 -17.57 -1.43 -4.77
CA ILE A 412 -16.16 -1.60 -5.08
C ILE A 412 -16.08 -2.52 -6.30
N LYS A 413 -15.34 -2.10 -7.33
CA LYS A 413 -15.13 -2.77 -8.61
C LYS A 413 -13.66 -3.09 -8.79
N GLU A 414 -13.28 -3.73 -9.93
CA GLU A 414 -11.95 -4.31 -10.13
C GLU A 414 -11.23 -3.74 -11.36
N ASN A 415 -10.15 -3.02 -11.09
CA ASN A 415 -8.95 -2.79 -11.87
C ASN A 415 -9.12 -2.07 -13.21
N ARG A 416 -9.95 -0.99 -13.29
CA ARG A 416 -10.03 -0.22 -14.53
C ARG A 416 -9.51 1.20 -14.36
N THR A 417 -8.72 1.67 -15.36
CA THR A 417 -8.29 3.07 -15.43
C THR A 417 -9.40 3.95 -16.01
N TYR A 418 -9.28 5.25 -15.79
CA TYR A 418 -10.15 6.24 -16.43
C TYR A 418 -10.11 6.13 -17.96
N ASP A 419 -8.90 6.06 -18.56
CA ASP A 419 -8.75 6.01 -20.00
C ASP A 419 -9.33 4.74 -20.64
N GLN A 420 -9.29 3.60 -19.94
CA GLN A 420 -9.88 2.37 -20.45
C GLN A 420 -11.40 2.45 -20.62
N VAL A 421 -12.10 3.28 -19.84
CA VAL A 421 -13.56 3.27 -19.75
C VAL A 421 -14.21 4.56 -20.24
N LEU A 422 -13.65 5.74 -19.91
CA LEU A 422 -14.31 7.04 -20.08
C LEU A 422 -13.54 8.04 -20.96
N SER A 423 -12.44 7.61 -21.60
CA SER A 423 -11.60 8.52 -22.38
C SER A 423 -12.23 9.04 -23.68
N ASP A 424 -13.37 8.51 -24.12
CA ASP A 424 -14.17 8.99 -25.24
C ASP A 424 -15.20 10.08 -24.84
N LEU A 425 -15.28 10.45 -23.55
CA LEU A 425 -16.08 11.58 -23.11
C LEU A 425 -15.33 12.89 -23.33
N PRO A 426 -15.78 13.76 -24.25
CA PRO A 426 -15.01 14.91 -24.70
C PRO A 426 -14.88 16.04 -23.66
N GLN A 427 -15.62 15.94 -22.54
CA GLN A 427 -15.58 16.94 -21.46
C GLN A 427 -14.40 16.70 -20.50
N GLY A 428 -13.94 15.45 -20.40
CA GLY A 428 -12.88 15.05 -19.48
C GLY A 428 -11.50 15.01 -20.14
N ASP A 429 -10.46 14.86 -19.31
CA ASP A 429 -9.07 14.70 -19.77
C ASP A 429 -8.79 13.22 -20.08
N GLY A 430 -9.29 12.73 -21.23
CA GLY A 430 -9.14 11.37 -21.71
C GLY A 430 -8.23 11.25 -22.93
N ASP A 431 -7.54 10.12 -23.08
CA ASP A 431 -6.88 9.72 -24.32
C ASP A 431 -7.66 8.57 -24.99
N PRO A 432 -8.49 8.87 -26.03
CA PRO A 432 -9.32 7.85 -26.70
C PRO A 432 -8.51 6.70 -27.34
N SER A 433 -7.21 6.89 -27.57
CA SER A 433 -6.35 5.82 -28.09
C SER A 433 -6.16 4.67 -27.08
N LEU A 434 -6.39 4.96 -25.79
CA LEU A 434 -6.32 3.99 -24.68
C LEU A 434 -7.67 3.38 -24.32
N LEU A 435 -8.76 3.79 -24.95
CA LEU A 435 -10.11 3.30 -24.69
C LEU A 435 -10.25 1.79 -24.97
N PHE A 436 -10.66 1.03 -23.97
CA PHE A 436 -10.96 -0.40 -24.12
C PHE A 436 -12.45 -0.67 -24.27
N PHE A 437 -13.25 0.05 -23.51
CA PHE A 437 -14.67 -0.22 -23.33
C PHE A 437 -15.52 1.03 -23.70
N PRO A 438 -15.70 1.26 -25.02
CA PRO A 438 -16.48 2.40 -25.49
C PRO A 438 -17.95 2.30 -25.06
N ARG A 439 -18.72 3.38 -25.26
CA ARG A 439 -20.14 3.47 -24.91
C ARG A 439 -20.99 2.27 -25.37
N ALA A 440 -20.69 1.68 -26.51
CA ALA A 440 -21.39 0.47 -26.98
C ALA A 440 -21.23 -0.73 -26.03
N VAL A 441 -20.14 -0.77 -25.27
CA VAL A 441 -19.83 -1.80 -24.27
C VAL A 441 -20.27 -1.38 -22.88
N SER A 442 -20.06 -0.12 -22.50
CA SER A 442 -20.31 0.41 -21.15
C SER A 442 -21.25 1.63 -21.13
N PRO A 443 -22.47 1.51 -21.68
CA PRO A 443 -23.38 2.65 -21.81
C PRO A 443 -23.84 3.23 -20.48
N ASN A 444 -23.90 2.42 -19.40
CA ASN A 444 -24.31 2.90 -18.08
C ASN A 444 -23.20 3.73 -17.41
N HIS A 445 -21.93 3.32 -17.48
CA HIS A 445 -20.81 4.13 -16.96
C HIS A 445 -20.82 5.52 -17.61
N HIS A 446 -20.96 5.59 -18.93
CA HIS A 446 -21.02 6.85 -19.66
C HIS A 446 -22.25 7.70 -19.28
N ALA A 447 -23.44 7.12 -19.29
CA ALA A 447 -24.66 7.84 -18.96
C ALA A 447 -24.69 8.32 -17.50
N LEU A 448 -24.13 7.56 -16.56
CA LEU A 448 -24.04 7.92 -15.16
C LEU A 448 -23.03 9.06 -14.96
N ALA A 449 -21.85 8.99 -15.61
CA ALA A 449 -20.87 10.07 -15.57
C ALA A 449 -21.43 11.39 -16.16
N GLU A 450 -22.11 11.33 -17.31
CA GLU A 450 -22.73 12.50 -17.93
C GLU A 450 -23.85 13.10 -17.09
N ARG A 451 -24.68 12.25 -16.45
CA ARG A 451 -25.83 12.71 -15.68
C ARG A 451 -25.47 13.21 -14.29
N PHE A 452 -24.59 12.49 -13.57
CA PHE A 452 -24.34 12.73 -12.15
C PHE A 452 -23.04 13.44 -11.88
N GLY A 453 -22.12 13.48 -12.83
CA GLY A 453 -20.83 14.17 -12.77
C GLY A 453 -19.67 13.28 -13.22
N LEU A 454 -18.85 13.82 -14.11
CA LEU A 454 -17.66 13.18 -14.63
C LEU A 454 -16.46 13.56 -13.76
N PHE A 455 -15.88 12.58 -13.10
CA PHE A 455 -14.62 12.73 -12.35
C PHE A 455 -13.46 12.29 -13.25
N ASP A 456 -12.69 13.22 -13.79
CA ASP A 456 -11.57 12.90 -14.67
C ASP A 456 -10.20 12.92 -13.94
N ARG A 457 -10.22 13.17 -12.63
CA ARG A 457 -9.05 13.24 -11.76
C ARG A 457 -9.27 12.47 -10.44
N PHE A 458 -9.86 11.29 -10.54
CA PHE A 458 -9.93 10.34 -9.43
C PHE A 458 -8.73 9.40 -9.48
N PHE A 459 -8.10 9.18 -8.32
CA PHE A 459 -6.93 8.32 -8.16
C PHE A 459 -7.17 7.30 -7.05
N CYS A 460 -6.94 6.03 -7.35
CA CYS A 460 -6.87 5.00 -6.31
C CYS A 460 -5.63 5.21 -5.46
N ASN A 461 -5.71 4.89 -4.16
CA ASN A 461 -4.57 5.05 -3.25
C ASN A 461 -3.60 3.86 -3.33
N ALA A 462 -4.00 2.78 -3.98
CA ALA A 462 -3.31 1.50 -4.01
C ALA A 462 -2.56 1.27 -5.32
N GLU A 463 -1.47 0.53 -5.23
CA GLU A 463 -0.75 0.02 -6.39
C GLU A 463 -1.40 -1.24 -6.99
N VAL A 464 -2.06 -2.07 -6.14
CA VAL A 464 -2.66 -3.36 -6.50
C VAL A 464 -3.85 -3.69 -5.59
N SER A 465 -4.70 -4.66 -6.00
CA SER A 465 -6.01 -4.93 -5.37
C SER A 465 -5.91 -5.37 -3.91
N SER A 466 -4.90 -6.15 -3.50
CA SER A 466 -4.73 -6.48 -2.06
C SER A 466 -4.59 -5.23 -1.19
N GLN A 467 -3.97 -4.16 -1.69
CA GLN A 467 -3.97 -2.85 -1.02
C GLN A 467 -5.29 -2.10 -1.28
N GLY A 468 -5.85 -2.22 -2.49
CA GLY A 468 -7.03 -1.50 -2.95
C GLY A 468 -8.25 -1.75 -2.08
N HIS A 469 -8.56 -3.00 -1.81
CA HIS A 469 -9.64 -3.39 -0.91
C HIS A 469 -9.43 -2.87 0.52
N VAL A 470 -8.19 -2.83 1.01
CA VAL A 470 -7.89 -2.28 2.35
C VAL A 470 -7.97 -0.75 2.34
N TRP A 471 -7.40 -0.05 1.35
CA TRP A 471 -7.55 1.40 1.21
C TRP A 471 -9.01 1.83 1.08
N SER A 472 -9.79 1.11 0.28
CA SER A 472 -11.21 1.39 0.03
C SER A 472 -12.09 1.16 1.25
N THR A 473 -11.66 0.33 2.19
CA THR A 473 -12.48 -0.05 3.35
C THR A 473 -11.93 0.36 4.71
N ALA A 474 -10.66 0.79 4.78
CA ALA A 474 -10.03 1.23 6.03
C ALA A 474 -9.33 2.60 5.94
N ALA A 475 -9.23 3.19 4.74
CA ALA A 475 -8.49 4.44 4.48
C ALA A 475 -7.03 4.40 4.96
N TYR A 476 -6.42 3.21 5.00
CA TYR A 476 -5.06 2.99 5.49
C TYR A 476 -4.61 1.54 5.23
N VAL A 477 -3.37 1.33 4.81
CA VAL A 477 -2.72 0.02 4.72
C VAL A 477 -1.63 -0.07 5.76
N THR A 478 -1.48 -1.22 6.42
CA THR A 478 -0.47 -1.41 7.47
C THR A 478 0.93 -1.51 6.89
N ASP A 479 1.97 -1.24 7.71
CA ASP A 479 3.38 -1.42 7.32
C ASP A 479 3.68 -2.85 6.82
N TYR A 480 2.94 -3.83 7.32
CA TYR A 480 3.01 -5.21 6.85
C TYR A 480 2.58 -5.32 5.38
N GLY A 481 1.38 -4.83 5.05
CA GLY A 481 0.87 -4.83 3.68
C GLY A 481 1.83 -4.10 2.73
N GLU A 482 2.25 -2.90 3.08
CA GLU A 482 3.16 -2.09 2.26
C GLU A 482 4.49 -2.79 1.93
N LYS A 483 5.06 -3.54 2.87
CA LYS A 483 6.36 -4.20 2.71
C LYS A 483 6.29 -5.61 2.14
N THR A 484 5.15 -6.30 2.22
CA THR A 484 5.04 -7.72 1.80
C THR A 484 4.35 -7.91 0.46
N ILE A 485 3.43 -7.03 0.10
CA ILE A 485 2.68 -7.11 -1.16
C ILE A 485 3.58 -7.17 -2.39
N PRO A 486 4.68 -6.41 -2.54
CA PRO A 486 5.55 -6.57 -3.70
C PRO A 486 6.15 -7.98 -3.84
N SER A 487 6.49 -8.63 -2.72
CA SER A 487 6.98 -10.01 -2.73
C SER A 487 5.85 -11.02 -3.00
N LEU A 488 4.63 -10.73 -2.52
CA LEU A 488 3.44 -11.55 -2.77
C LEU A 488 3.12 -11.58 -4.28
N TYR A 489 3.02 -10.41 -4.91
CA TYR A 489 2.70 -10.28 -6.35
C TYR A 489 3.81 -10.75 -7.29
N SER A 490 5.03 -10.89 -6.79
CA SER A 490 6.13 -11.50 -7.54
C SER A 490 6.31 -13.00 -7.26
N SER A 491 5.33 -13.65 -6.62
CA SER A 491 5.37 -15.06 -6.21
C SER A 491 6.59 -15.41 -5.32
N ARG A 492 7.09 -14.43 -4.57
CA ARG A 492 8.22 -14.58 -3.64
C ARG A 492 7.79 -14.57 -2.17
N ARG A 493 6.51 -14.73 -1.90
CA ARG A 493 5.92 -14.90 -0.58
C ARG A 493 4.64 -15.71 -0.68
N ASN A 494 4.39 -16.57 0.31
CA ASN A 494 3.13 -17.30 0.41
C ASN A 494 2.00 -16.34 0.84
N PRO A 495 0.83 -16.34 0.17
CA PRO A 495 -0.30 -15.47 0.49
C PRO A 495 -1.08 -15.85 1.76
N ASN A 496 -0.70 -16.89 2.49
CA ASN A 496 -1.42 -17.32 3.70
C ASN A 496 -1.11 -16.39 4.89
N ASP A 497 -1.70 -15.23 4.88
CA ASP A 497 -1.77 -14.38 6.06
C ASP A 497 -2.77 -14.99 7.03
N ARG A 498 -2.27 -15.43 8.19
CA ARG A 498 -3.03 -16.24 9.16
C ARG A 498 -3.80 -15.38 10.16
N ASP A 499 -3.51 -14.10 10.24
CA ASP A 499 -3.97 -13.21 11.29
C ASP A 499 -4.34 -11.83 10.75
N ASP A 500 -4.78 -10.98 11.67
CA ASP A 500 -5.17 -9.60 11.43
C ASP A 500 -3.98 -8.62 11.29
N VAL A 501 -2.81 -9.11 10.87
CA VAL A 501 -1.59 -8.28 10.71
C VAL A 501 -1.74 -7.21 9.62
N ASP A 502 -2.58 -7.48 8.63
CA ASP A 502 -2.99 -6.53 7.59
C ASP A 502 -4.11 -5.59 8.05
N GLU A 503 -4.74 -5.85 9.20
CA GLU A 503 -5.84 -5.05 9.71
C GLU A 503 -5.36 -3.80 10.45
N PRO A 504 -5.77 -2.59 10.04
CA PRO A 504 -5.47 -1.36 10.78
C PRO A 504 -6.00 -1.41 12.22
N ALA A 505 -5.28 -0.80 13.17
CA ALA A 505 -5.71 -0.77 14.56
C ALA A 505 -7.03 -0.01 14.78
N SER A 506 -7.35 0.96 13.93
CA SER A 506 -8.63 1.67 13.90
C SER A 506 -9.78 0.82 13.39
N GLY A 507 -9.46 -0.29 12.69
CA GLY A 507 -10.40 -1.15 12.00
C GLY A 507 -10.85 -0.59 10.65
N PHE A 508 -11.91 -1.15 10.12
CA PHE A 508 -12.48 -0.85 8.82
C PHE A 508 -13.77 -0.01 8.94
N LEU A 509 -14.31 0.42 7.81
CA LEU A 509 -15.57 1.16 7.69
C LEU A 509 -16.73 0.48 8.44
N TRP A 510 -16.86 -0.85 8.31
CA TRP A 510 -17.88 -1.61 9.04
C TRP A 510 -17.66 -1.60 10.55
N ASN A 511 -16.40 -1.59 11.03
CA ASN A 511 -16.15 -1.46 12.47
C ASN A 511 -16.61 -0.10 12.99
N ALA A 512 -16.41 0.99 12.24
CA ALA A 512 -16.93 2.31 12.60
C ALA A 512 -18.46 2.35 12.56
N ALA A 513 -19.08 1.77 11.53
CA ALA A 513 -20.55 1.66 11.43
C ALA A 513 -21.15 0.86 12.59
N ILE A 514 -20.56 -0.28 12.96
CA ILE A 514 -20.97 -1.11 14.09
C ILE A 514 -20.84 -0.33 15.42
N ARG A 515 -19.71 0.35 15.64
CA ARG A 515 -19.53 1.20 16.84
C ARG A 515 -20.58 2.30 16.94
N LYS A 516 -21.01 2.82 15.79
CA LYS A 516 -22.05 3.86 15.71
C LYS A 516 -23.48 3.29 15.87
N GLY A 517 -23.65 1.98 15.80
CA GLY A 517 -24.96 1.30 15.85
C GLY A 517 -25.75 1.40 14.55
N LEU A 518 -25.09 1.59 13.41
CA LEU A 518 -25.74 1.62 12.10
C LEU A 518 -26.12 0.23 11.63
N LYS A 519 -27.19 0.15 10.84
CA LYS A 519 -27.58 -1.08 10.14
C LYS A 519 -26.65 -1.26 8.94
N LEU A 520 -25.95 -2.39 8.90
CA LEU A 520 -24.96 -2.75 7.89
C LEU A 520 -25.41 -3.97 7.10
N ARG A 521 -25.07 -4.00 5.80
CA ARG A 521 -25.17 -5.19 4.96
C ARG A 521 -23.99 -5.27 4.00
N ASN A 522 -23.38 -6.45 3.91
CA ASN A 522 -22.27 -6.74 3.01
C ASN A 522 -22.68 -7.71 1.91
N TYR A 523 -22.28 -7.42 0.68
CA TYR A 523 -22.50 -8.19 -0.52
C TYR A 523 -21.16 -8.51 -1.19
N GLY A 524 -20.48 -9.53 -0.69
CA GLY A 524 -19.31 -10.13 -1.33
C GLY A 524 -17.95 -9.51 -1.02
N GLU A 525 -17.87 -8.34 -0.39
CA GLU A 525 -16.59 -7.74 -0.01
C GLU A 525 -15.89 -8.61 1.04
N PHE A 526 -14.61 -8.94 0.85
CA PHE A 526 -13.85 -9.95 1.59
C PHE A 526 -14.61 -11.29 1.73
N GLY A 527 -15.33 -11.68 0.67
CA GLY A 527 -16.18 -12.87 0.68
C GLY A 527 -15.46 -14.10 0.11
N GLU A 528 -15.80 -15.26 0.68
CA GLU A 528 -15.40 -16.57 0.16
C GLU A 528 -16.59 -17.54 0.16
N ALA A 529 -16.51 -18.55 -0.71
CA ALA A 529 -17.50 -19.64 -0.72
C ALA A 529 -17.29 -20.56 0.48
N VAL A 530 -18.38 -20.92 1.16
CA VAL A 530 -18.35 -21.92 2.23
C VAL A 530 -18.06 -23.30 1.62
N PRO A 531 -16.96 -23.95 1.99
CA PRO A 531 -16.60 -25.24 1.42
C PRO A 531 -17.72 -26.29 1.59
N ASN A 532 -17.97 -27.06 0.51
CA ASN A 532 -18.95 -28.17 0.51
C ASN A 532 -20.39 -27.77 0.83
N SER A 533 -20.76 -26.48 0.77
CA SER A 533 -22.15 -26.06 0.94
C SER A 533 -22.99 -26.35 -0.32
N SER A 534 -24.24 -26.81 -0.14
CA SER A 534 -25.17 -27.08 -1.23
C SER A 534 -26.58 -26.63 -0.83
N PRO A 535 -27.16 -25.58 -1.45
CA PRO A 535 -26.54 -24.71 -2.47
C PRO A 535 -25.30 -23.99 -1.94
N VAL A 536 -24.46 -23.48 -2.83
CA VAL A 536 -23.26 -22.71 -2.46
C VAL A 536 -23.65 -21.50 -1.63
N ARG A 537 -23.01 -21.35 -0.49
CA ARG A 537 -23.17 -20.22 0.43
C ARG A 537 -21.87 -19.44 0.53
N TYR A 538 -21.95 -18.21 0.99
CA TYR A 538 -20.82 -17.32 1.10
C TYR A 538 -20.73 -16.71 2.50
N HIS A 539 -19.52 -16.42 2.96
CA HIS A 539 -19.22 -15.76 4.21
C HIS A 539 -18.09 -14.74 4.02
N SER A 540 -17.88 -13.83 4.96
CA SER A 540 -16.70 -12.96 4.93
C SER A 540 -15.55 -13.57 5.72
N VAL A 541 -14.33 -13.45 5.21
CA VAL A 541 -13.11 -13.82 5.95
C VAL A 541 -12.78 -12.81 7.05
N LYS A 542 -13.34 -11.59 6.98
CA LYS A 542 -13.20 -10.59 8.05
C LYS A 542 -14.27 -10.83 9.13
N ARG A 543 -13.82 -11.32 10.28
CA ARG A 543 -14.68 -11.75 11.40
C ARG A 543 -15.76 -10.75 11.81
N ALA A 544 -15.43 -9.46 11.83
CA ALA A 544 -16.39 -8.41 12.22
C ALA A 544 -17.47 -8.17 11.16
N LEU A 545 -17.19 -8.48 9.89
CA LEU A 545 -18.09 -8.29 8.75
C LEU A 545 -18.98 -9.51 8.49
N GLU A 546 -18.55 -10.69 8.91
CA GLU A 546 -19.24 -11.97 8.67
C GLU A 546 -20.73 -11.95 9.05
N PRO A 547 -21.17 -11.47 10.23
CA PRO A 547 -22.59 -11.48 10.62
C PRO A 547 -23.50 -10.64 9.72
N TYR A 548 -22.94 -9.73 8.96
CA TYR A 548 -23.64 -8.80 8.08
C TYR A 548 -23.56 -9.21 6.60
N THR A 549 -22.82 -10.27 6.29
CA THR A 549 -22.60 -10.73 4.91
C THR A 549 -23.79 -11.50 4.39
N SER A 550 -24.22 -11.19 3.16
CA SER A 550 -25.28 -11.94 2.45
C SER A 550 -24.77 -13.33 2.08
N PRO A 551 -25.34 -14.39 2.62
CA PRO A 551 -24.85 -15.73 2.38
C PRO A 551 -25.23 -16.28 0.99
N ASP A 552 -26.07 -15.58 0.24
CA ASP A 552 -26.50 -15.95 -1.11
C ASP A 552 -25.78 -15.13 -2.19
N TYR A 553 -25.10 -14.01 -1.82
CA TYR A 553 -24.42 -13.14 -2.77
C TYR A 553 -23.06 -13.74 -3.13
N PRO A 554 -22.80 -14.04 -4.42
CA PRO A 554 -21.54 -14.65 -4.83
C PRO A 554 -20.33 -13.73 -4.58
N ALA A 555 -19.32 -14.25 -3.91
CA ALA A 555 -18.00 -13.65 -3.77
C ALA A 555 -17.26 -13.60 -5.11
N TYR A 556 -15.98 -13.17 -5.10
CA TYR A 556 -15.13 -13.14 -6.28
C TYR A 556 -15.11 -14.51 -6.98
N ASN A 557 -15.60 -14.53 -8.20
CA ASN A 557 -15.53 -15.67 -9.11
C ASN A 557 -15.91 -15.19 -10.51
N MET A 558 -14.95 -15.15 -11.41
CA MET A 558 -15.15 -14.69 -12.80
C MET A 558 -16.08 -15.57 -13.63
N ARG A 559 -16.44 -16.77 -13.16
CA ARG A 559 -17.42 -17.65 -13.81
C ARG A 559 -18.87 -17.26 -13.53
N ILE A 560 -19.09 -16.41 -12.54
CA ILE A 560 -20.43 -15.97 -12.13
C ILE A 560 -20.67 -14.55 -12.65
N PRO A 561 -21.63 -14.35 -13.56
CA PRO A 561 -21.96 -13.02 -14.06
C PRO A 561 -22.43 -12.06 -12.94
N ASP A 562 -22.16 -10.78 -13.10
CA ASP A 562 -22.65 -9.75 -12.16
C ASP A 562 -24.17 -9.59 -12.20
N GLN A 563 -24.82 -10.01 -13.32
CA GLN A 563 -26.27 -10.10 -13.35
C GLN A 563 -26.83 -11.02 -12.25
N VAL A 564 -26.16 -12.15 -11.97
CA VAL A 564 -26.55 -13.07 -10.88
C VAL A 564 -26.37 -12.39 -9.51
N ARG A 565 -25.26 -11.65 -9.33
CA ARG A 565 -25.01 -10.87 -8.11
C ARG A 565 -26.10 -9.84 -7.87
N VAL A 566 -26.43 -9.09 -8.91
CA VAL A 566 -27.49 -8.06 -8.82
C VAL A 566 -28.87 -8.69 -8.60
N ASP A 567 -29.19 -9.86 -9.17
CA ASP A 567 -30.45 -10.53 -8.90
C ASP A 567 -30.60 -10.89 -7.41
N VAL A 568 -29.55 -11.35 -6.76
CA VAL A 568 -29.54 -11.62 -5.31
C VAL A 568 -29.75 -10.33 -4.53
N TRP A 569 -29.01 -9.27 -4.86
CA TRP A 569 -29.16 -7.97 -4.22
C TRP A 569 -30.57 -7.39 -4.40
N LEU A 570 -31.13 -7.42 -5.62
CA LEU A 570 -32.47 -6.92 -5.94
C LEU A 570 -33.56 -7.63 -5.11
N LYS A 571 -33.42 -8.94 -4.91
CA LYS A 571 -34.33 -9.70 -4.07
C LYS A 571 -34.36 -9.18 -2.63
N GLU A 572 -33.20 -8.94 -2.02
CA GLU A 572 -33.10 -8.33 -0.68
C GLU A 572 -33.57 -6.86 -0.69
N PHE A 573 -33.15 -6.07 -1.70
CA PHE A 573 -33.55 -4.66 -1.83
C PHE A 573 -35.08 -4.49 -1.89
N GLN A 574 -35.79 -5.34 -2.64
CA GLN A 574 -37.25 -5.34 -2.68
C GLN A 574 -37.88 -5.67 -1.33
N GLN A 575 -37.23 -6.52 -0.52
CA GLN A 575 -37.69 -6.76 0.85
C GLN A 575 -37.52 -5.53 1.73
N TYR A 576 -36.39 -4.84 1.63
CA TYR A 576 -36.16 -3.56 2.33
C TYR A 576 -37.17 -2.47 1.91
N VAL A 577 -37.51 -2.39 0.62
CA VAL A 577 -38.50 -1.45 0.11
C VAL A 577 -39.88 -1.75 0.74
N ARG A 578 -40.28 -3.04 0.79
CA ARG A 578 -41.56 -3.43 1.42
C ARG A 578 -41.58 -3.24 2.94
N GLY A 579 -40.44 -3.49 3.58
CA GLY A 579 -40.26 -3.42 5.03
C GLY A 579 -39.99 -2.01 5.58
N GLY A 580 -39.64 -1.06 4.74
CA GLY A 580 -39.25 0.29 5.17
C GLY A 580 -37.99 0.32 6.03
N ASN A 581 -37.03 -0.60 5.80
CA ASN A 581 -35.90 -0.86 6.70
C ASN A 581 -34.54 -1.01 5.94
N LEU A 582 -34.34 -0.23 4.89
CA LEU A 582 -33.06 -0.23 4.16
C LEU A 582 -31.88 -0.04 5.13
N PRO A 583 -30.79 -0.79 5.02
CA PRO A 583 -29.57 -0.57 5.81
C PRO A 583 -29.00 0.84 5.61
N ASP A 584 -28.39 1.40 6.67
CA ASP A 584 -27.74 2.70 6.62
C ASP A 584 -26.48 2.65 5.75
N LEU A 585 -25.76 1.52 5.77
CA LEU A 585 -24.59 1.24 4.94
C LEU A 585 -24.72 -0.12 4.26
N GLN A 586 -24.55 -0.14 2.95
CA GLN A 586 -24.35 -1.35 2.17
C GLN A 586 -22.98 -1.29 1.51
N ILE A 587 -22.21 -2.37 1.60
CA ILE A 587 -20.92 -2.54 0.90
C ILE A 587 -21.10 -3.67 -0.10
N MET A 588 -20.72 -3.46 -1.34
CA MET A 588 -20.92 -4.40 -2.42
C MET A 588 -19.65 -4.55 -3.25
N HIS A 589 -19.26 -5.78 -3.50
CA HIS A 589 -18.19 -6.12 -4.46
C HIS A 589 -18.82 -6.52 -5.80
N LEU A 590 -18.44 -5.83 -6.88
CA LEU A 590 -18.96 -6.07 -8.22
C LEU A 590 -17.79 -6.29 -9.21
N PRO A 591 -17.16 -7.50 -9.21
CA PRO A 591 -15.82 -7.73 -9.77
C PRO A 591 -15.78 -8.06 -11.28
N GLY A 592 -16.91 -8.06 -12.00
CA GLY A 592 -16.96 -8.59 -13.36
C GLY A 592 -16.08 -7.87 -14.37
N ASP A 593 -15.78 -6.60 -14.16
CA ASP A 593 -14.91 -5.79 -15.01
C ASP A 593 -13.42 -6.17 -14.92
N HIS A 594 -12.98 -6.90 -13.90
CA HIS A 594 -11.65 -7.54 -13.89
C HIS A 594 -11.42 -8.37 -15.16
N THR A 595 -12.42 -9.08 -15.62
CA THR A 595 -12.40 -9.99 -16.77
C THR A 595 -11.53 -11.24 -16.54
N SER A 596 -11.52 -12.15 -17.49
CA SER A 596 -10.69 -13.36 -17.48
C SER A 596 -9.74 -13.40 -18.70
N GLY A 597 -9.41 -12.24 -19.27
CA GLY A 597 -8.59 -12.13 -20.46
C GLY A 597 -9.17 -12.96 -21.62
N GLY A 598 -8.32 -13.72 -22.28
CA GLY A 598 -8.69 -14.61 -23.39
C GLY A 598 -9.00 -16.04 -22.97
N ARG A 599 -9.27 -16.35 -21.70
CA ARG A 599 -9.46 -17.72 -21.19
C ARG A 599 -10.61 -18.43 -21.93
N PRO A 600 -10.35 -19.59 -22.56
CA PRO A 600 -11.37 -20.32 -23.28
C PRO A 600 -12.59 -20.70 -22.45
N GLY A 601 -13.79 -20.56 -23.02
CA GLY A 601 -15.05 -20.86 -22.34
C GLY A 601 -15.52 -19.83 -21.32
N MET A 602 -14.76 -18.74 -21.14
CA MET A 602 -15.14 -17.54 -20.36
C MET A 602 -15.66 -16.46 -21.32
N PRO A 603 -16.47 -15.52 -20.85
CA PRO A 603 -16.86 -14.36 -21.64
C PRO A 603 -15.65 -13.56 -22.13
N THR A 604 -15.79 -12.90 -23.27
CA THR A 604 -14.75 -11.96 -23.73
C THR A 604 -14.59 -10.80 -22.76
N PRO A 605 -13.45 -10.09 -22.71
CA PRO A 605 -13.29 -8.91 -21.86
C PRO A 605 -14.40 -7.85 -22.07
N LYS A 606 -14.86 -7.66 -23.31
CA LYS A 606 -15.98 -6.76 -23.59
C LYS A 606 -17.31 -7.29 -23.08
N ALA A 607 -17.56 -8.59 -23.13
CA ALA A 607 -18.76 -9.20 -22.58
C ALA A 607 -18.79 -9.13 -21.05
N HIS A 608 -17.66 -9.36 -20.39
CA HIS A 608 -17.52 -9.17 -18.94
C HIS A 608 -17.82 -7.72 -18.53
N MET A 609 -17.21 -6.74 -19.21
CA MET A 609 -17.47 -5.32 -18.91
C MET A 609 -18.91 -4.92 -19.20
N ALA A 610 -19.51 -5.43 -20.25
CA ALA A 610 -20.92 -5.15 -20.57
C ALA A 610 -21.89 -5.75 -19.52
N ASP A 611 -21.57 -6.92 -18.99
CA ASP A 611 -22.33 -7.55 -17.90
C ASP A 611 -22.22 -6.71 -16.62
N ASN A 612 -21.02 -6.29 -16.23
CA ASN A 612 -20.77 -5.41 -15.07
C ASN A 612 -21.46 -4.04 -15.24
N ASP A 613 -21.37 -3.43 -16.43
CA ASP A 613 -22.02 -2.16 -16.76
C ASP A 613 -23.54 -2.21 -16.60
N LEU A 614 -24.17 -3.25 -17.16
CA LEU A 614 -25.61 -3.44 -17.03
C LEU A 614 -26.01 -3.72 -15.57
N ALA A 615 -25.19 -4.47 -14.83
CA ALA A 615 -25.42 -4.76 -13.42
C ALA A 615 -25.46 -3.46 -12.60
N LEU A 616 -24.48 -2.57 -12.79
CA LEU A 616 -24.46 -1.25 -12.16
C LEU A 616 -25.69 -0.41 -12.57
N GLY A 617 -26.04 -0.40 -13.86
CA GLY A 617 -27.23 0.29 -14.36
C GLY A 617 -28.51 -0.15 -13.68
N ARG A 618 -28.72 -1.46 -13.52
CA ARG A 618 -29.88 -2.06 -12.83
C ARG A 618 -29.96 -1.70 -11.35
N ILE A 619 -28.82 -1.61 -10.67
CA ILE A 619 -28.79 -1.15 -9.26
C ILE A 619 -29.28 0.30 -9.18
N VAL A 620 -28.73 1.19 -10.00
CA VAL A 620 -29.12 2.62 -10.02
C VAL A 620 -30.58 2.79 -10.43
N GLU A 621 -31.06 2.04 -11.42
CA GLU A 621 -32.46 2.03 -11.83
C GLU A 621 -33.37 1.63 -10.67
N ALA A 622 -33.05 0.56 -9.95
CA ALA A 622 -33.86 0.07 -8.83
C ALA A 622 -33.90 1.10 -7.70
N VAL A 623 -32.77 1.69 -7.31
CA VAL A 623 -32.69 2.69 -6.25
C VAL A 623 -33.44 3.96 -6.65
N SER A 624 -33.27 4.46 -7.89
CA SER A 624 -33.89 5.70 -8.35
C SER A 624 -35.40 5.60 -8.54
N ASN A 625 -35.94 4.40 -8.72
CA ASN A 625 -37.38 4.10 -8.75
C ASN A 625 -37.98 3.75 -7.37
N SER A 626 -37.19 3.79 -6.31
CA SER A 626 -37.62 3.43 -4.95
C SER A 626 -37.98 4.65 -4.10
N PRO A 627 -38.71 4.47 -2.98
CA PRO A 627 -38.95 5.53 -2.01
C PRO A 627 -37.66 6.12 -1.41
N TYR A 628 -36.57 5.37 -1.47
CA TYR A 628 -35.27 5.72 -0.87
C TYR A 628 -34.42 6.66 -1.73
N TRP A 629 -34.83 7.00 -2.99
CA TRP A 629 -34.01 7.79 -3.91
C TRP A 629 -33.53 9.13 -3.32
N LYS A 630 -34.38 9.83 -2.58
CA LYS A 630 -34.03 11.11 -1.94
C LYS A 630 -33.12 11.00 -0.73
N ASP A 631 -33.04 9.81 -0.15
CA ASP A 631 -32.32 9.58 1.10
C ASP A 631 -31.04 8.77 0.89
N THR A 632 -30.73 8.39 -0.38
CA THR A 632 -29.62 7.48 -0.72
C THR A 632 -28.60 8.17 -1.61
N VAL A 633 -27.33 7.87 -1.33
CA VAL A 633 -26.20 8.16 -2.23
C VAL A 633 -25.44 6.87 -2.50
N LEU A 634 -25.05 6.66 -3.76
CA LEU A 634 -24.20 5.56 -4.19
C LEU A 634 -22.81 6.10 -4.47
N PHE A 635 -21.78 5.42 -3.99
CA PHE A 635 -20.39 5.61 -4.37
C PHE A 635 -19.92 4.36 -5.09
N VAL A 636 -19.36 4.53 -6.27
CA VAL A 636 -18.86 3.43 -7.12
C VAL A 636 -17.44 3.78 -7.51
N LEU A 637 -16.49 2.94 -7.14
CA LEU A 637 -15.09 3.14 -7.48
C LEU A 637 -14.41 1.80 -7.77
N GLU A 638 -13.29 1.87 -8.45
CA GLU A 638 -12.37 0.76 -8.58
C GLU A 638 -11.46 0.72 -7.34
N ASP A 639 -11.11 -0.46 -6.87
CA ASP A 639 -10.19 -0.67 -5.75
C ASP A 639 -8.77 -0.19 -6.09
N ASP A 640 -8.30 -0.48 -7.29
CA ASP A 640 -7.08 0.05 -7.89
C ASP A 640 -7.23 0.22 -9.43
N ALA A 641 -6.17 0.68 -10.09
CA ALA A 641 -6.06 0.77 -11.53
C ALA A 641 -5.13 -0.28 -12.14
N GLN A 642 -4.46 -1.03 -11.31
CA GLN A 642 -3.57 -2.17 -11.50
C GLN A 642 -2.93 -2.29 -12.90
N ASP A 643 -2.01 -1.36 -13.18
CA ASP A 643 -1.25 -1.33 -14.44
C ASP A 643 -2.10 -1.16 -15.72
N GLY A 644 -3.36 -0.81 -15.60
CA GLY A 644 -4.15 -0.45 -16.78
C GLY A 644 -3.55 0.77 -17.48
N PRO A 645 -3.64 0.88 -18.82
CA PRO A 645 -3.10 2.03 -19.52
C PRO A 645 -3.87 3.31 -19.18
N ASP A 646 -3.12 4.34 -18.79
CA ASP A 646 -3.63 5.69 -18.52
C ASP A 646 -2.56 6.73 -18.88
N HIS A 647 -2.95 7.85 -19.54
CA HIS A 647 -1.98 8.83 -19.99
C HIS A 647 -1.56 9.83 -18.92
N VAL A 648 -2.21 9.84 -17.75
CA VAL A 648 -1.95 10.78 -16.65
C VAL A 648 -1.14 10.11 -15.54
N ASP A 649 -1.64 9.02 -14.99
CA ASP A 649 -1.00 8.31 -13.89
C ASP A 649 -1.50 6.87 -13.81
N ALA A 650 -0.64 5.94 -13.40
CA ALA A 650 -0.97 4.52 -13.23
C ALA A 650 -2.03 4.25 -12.14
N HIS A 651 -2.38 5.25 -11.34
CA HIS A 651 -3.41 5.17 -10.29
C HIS A 651 -4.71 5.86 -10.67
N ARG A 652 -4.78 6.53 -11.85
CA ARG A 652 -5.99 7.23 -12.24
C ARG A 652 -7.07 6.24 -12.69
N SER A 653 -8.27 6.38 -12.09
CA SER A 653 -9.33 5.39 -12.23
C SER A 653 -10.73 6.01 -12.32
N VAL A 654 -11.77 5.16 -12.28
CA VAL A 654 -13.17 5.54 -12.44
C VAL A 654 -13.80 5.79 -11.08
N LEU A 655 -14.51 6.91 -10.95
CA LEU A 655 -15.36 7.23 -9.81
C LEU A 655 -16.73 7.69 -10.30
N LEU A 656 -17.80 7.10 -9.77
CA LEU A 656 -19.14 7.58 -9.94
C LEU A 656 -19.77 7.85 -8.56
N VAL A 657 -20.33 9.05 -8.39
CA VAL A 657 -21.14 9.40 -7.21
C VAL A 657 -22.54 9.72 -7.68
N ILE A 658 -23.54 9.00 -7.15
CA ILE A 658 -24.88 8.99 -7.75
C ILE A 658 -25.91 9.25 -6.67
N SER A 659 -26.70 10.33 -6.84
CA SER A 659 -27.81 10.66 -5.94
C SER A 659 -28.82 11.58 -6.62
N ALA A 660 -29.97 11.78 -5.99
CA ALA A 660 -30.94 12.78 -6.42
C ALA A 660 -30.41 14.22 -6.35
N TYR A 661 -29.30 14.47 -5.70
CA TYR A 661 -28.79 15.82 -5.40
C TYR A 661 -27.50 16.17 -6.14
N ASN A 662 -27.03 15.32 -7.03
CA ASN A 662 -25.82 15.64 -7.79
C ASN A 662 -26.00 16.89 -8.66
N ARG A 663 -24.94 17.70 -8.73
CA ARG A 663 -24.87 18.89 -9.55
C ARG A 663 -24.64 18.57 -11.04
N GLY A 664 -23.97 17.44 -11.31
CA GLY A 664 -23.51 17.07 -12.65
C GLY A 664 -22.32 17.91 -13.13
N GLY A 665 -21.96 17.74 -14.40
CA GLY A 665 -20.84 18.44 -15.04
C GLY A 665 -19.48 17.79 -14.75
N LEU A 666 -18.41 18.48 -15.16
CA LEU A 666 -17.03 18.02 -14.94
C LEU A 666 -16.55 18.38 -13.53
N ILE A 667 -15.98 17.38 -12.85
CA ILE A 667 -15.27 17.53 -11.58
C ILE A 667 -13.79 17.29 -11.85
N HIS A 668 -13.06 18.36 -12.13
CA HIS A 668 -11.67 18.33 -12.60
C HIS A 668 -10.63 18.41 -11.47
N ARG A 669 -11.04 18.63 -10.21
CA ARG A 669 -10.10 18.61 -9.09
C ARG A 669 -9.60 17.22 -8.80
N PHE A 670 -8.41 17.14 -8.22
CA PHE A 670 -7.88 15.89 -7.65
C PHE A 670 -8.84 15.34 -6.60
N VAL A 671 -9.20 14.08 -6.73
CA VAL A 671 -9.99 13.26 -5.80
C VAL A 671 -9.31 11.92 -5.65
N ASN A 672 -9.33 11.35 -4.47
CA ASN A 672 -8.80 10.01 -4.25
C ASN A 672 -9.74 9.13 -3.41
N THR A 673 -9.38 7.86 -3.22
CA THR A 673 -10.14 6.89 -2.45
C THR A 673 -10.46 7.41 -1.04
N THR A 674 -9.52 8.07 -0.36
CA THR A 674 -9.74 8.59 1.00
C THR A 674 -10.60 9.84 1.05
N ASP A 675 -10.70 10.64 -0.02
CA ASP A 675 -11.67 11.74 -0.15
C ASP A 675 -13.11 11.20 -0.23
N VAL A 676 -13.31 10.11 -0.99
CA VAL A 676 -14.59 9.39 -1.08
C VAL A 676 -14.95 8.80 0.28
N PHE A 677 -13.99 8.12 0.91
CA PHE A 677 -14.14 7.51 2.23
C PHE A 677 -14.54 8.57 3.27
N ALA A 678 -13.81 9.69 3.35
CA ALA A 678 -14.11 10.81 4.23
C ALA A 678 -15.51 11.40 4.00
N THR A 679 -16.01 11.37 2.75
CA THR A 679 -17.36 11.81 2.41
C THR A 679 -18.42 10.87 2.99
N MET A 680 -18.23 9.56 2.86
CA MET A 680 -19.14 8.56 3.45
C MET A 680 -19.20 8.67 4.96
N GLU A 681 -18.05 8.83 5.62
CA GLU A 681 -17.98 9.00 7.08
C GLU A 681 -18.74 10.25 7.54
N GLU A 682 -18.60 11.38 6.84
CA GLU A 682 -19.33 12.60 7.18
C GLU A 682 -20.85 12.42 7.01
N ILE A 683 -21.29 11.76 5.94
CA ILE A 683 -22.71 11.50 5.68
C ILE A 683 -23.31 10.58 6.77
N LEU A 684 -22.58 9.53 7.13
CA LEU A 684 -23.03 8.53 8.12
C LEU A 684 -22.73 8.95 9.58
N GLY A 685 -21.99 10.05 9.77
CA GLY A 685 -21.58 10.55 11.09
C GLY A 685 -20.62 9.61 11.79
N LEU A 686 -19.72 8.95 11.06
CA LEU A 686 -18.71 8.04 11.58
C LEU A 686 -17.49 8.79 12.08
N ASP A 687 -16.75 8.16 12.99
CA ASP A 687 -15.43 8.64 13.39
C ASP A 687 -14.40 8.33 12.30
N LYS A 688 -13.43 9.21 12.13
CA LYS A 688 -12.31 9.02 11.21
C LYS A 688 -11.42 7.86 11.66
N LEU A 689 -10.86 7.11 10.71
CA LEU A 689 -10.05 5.92 10.98
C LEU A 689 -8.54 6.19 10.94
N SER A 690 -8.10 7.08 10.06
CA SER A 690 -6.68 7.38 9.86
C SER A 690 -6.44 8.87 9.65
N LYS A 691 -5.18 9.27 9.51
CA LYS A 691 -4.85 10.65 9.10
C LYS A 691 -5.32 10.94 7.66
N PHE A 692 -5.39 9.95 6.79
CA PHE A 692 -5.67 10.18 5.37
C PHE A 692 -7.12 10.60 5.14
N ASP A 693 -8.08 9.94 5.77
CA ASP A 693 -9.50 10.34 5.73
C ASP A 693 -9.77 11.56 6.61
N TYR A 694 -9.01 11.76 7.72
CA TYR A 694 -9.12 12.95 8.55
C TYR A 694 -8.71 14.22 7.80
N TYR A 695 -7.59 14.19 7.06
CA TYR A 695 -7.10 15.32 6.26
C TYR A 695 -7.57 15.26 4.79
N GLY A 696 -8.42 14.32 4.44
CA GLY A 696 -9.04 14.19 3.13
C GLY A 696 -9.85 15.43 2.72
N ARG A 697 -10.27 15.46 1.47
CA ARG A 697 -11.08 16.54 0.85
C ARG A 697 -12.45 16.03 0.46
N PRO A 698 -13.40 15.88 1.42
CA PRO A 698 -14.74 15.35 1.13
C PRO A 698 -15.44 16.06 -0.02
N LEU A 699 -16.26 15.33 -0.75
CA LEU A 699 -16.91 15.73 -2.00
C LEU A 699 -18.18 16.58 -1.78
N ARG A 700 -18.12 17.60 -0.94
CA ARG A 700 -19.29 18.38 -0.51
C ARG A 700 -19.88 19.23 -1.65
N GLU A 701 -19.01 19.76 -2.50
CA GLU A 701 -19.34 20.69 -3.60
C GLU A 701 -20.09 20.04 -4.76
N ILE A 702 -20.08 18.73 -4.87
CA ILE A 702 -20.78 18.01 -5.95
C ILE A 702 -22.29 17.95 -5.73
N PHE A 703 -22.75 18.28 -4.53
CA PHE A 703 -24.16 18.20 -4.18
C PHE A 703 -24.86 19.56 -4.21
N THR A 704 -26.16 19.52 -4.48
CA THR A 704 -27.08 20.67 -4.43
C THR A 704 -28.13 20.46 -3.36
N ASN A 705 -28.87 21.52 -3.00
CA ASN A 705 -30.00 21.41 -2.08
C ASN A 705 -31.33 21.03 -2.78
N LYS A 706 -31.32 20.92 -4.12
CA LYS A 706 -32.53 20.63 -4.92
C LYS A 706 -32.44 19.22 -5.50
N ALA A 707 -33.34 18.36 -5.09
CA ALA A 707 -33.40 16.99 -5.60
C ALA A 707 -33.91 16.95 -7.07
N ASN A 708 -33.23 16.20 -7.91
CA ASN A 708 -33.75 15.70 -9.17
C ASN A 708 -34.28 14.28 -8.95
N ILE A 709 -35.60 14.12 -8.92
CA ILE A 709 -36.25 12.83 -8.63
C ILE A 709 -36.53 12.02 -9.89
N THR A 710 -36.11 12.47 -11.07
CA THR A 710 -36.27 11.71 -12.31
C THR A 710 -35.55 10.37 -12.18
N PRO A 711 -36.23 9.23 -12.34
CA PRO A 711 -35.60 7.92 -12.29
C PRO A 711 -34.52 7.77 -13.34
N TYR A 712 -33.59 6.88 -13.08
CA TYR A 712 -32.64 6.39 -14.07
C TYR A 712 -33.25 5.21 -14.80
N VAL A 713 -33.01 5.12 -16.08
CA VAL A 713 -33.36 3.96 -16.92
C VAL A 713 -32.06 3.40 -17.46
N ALA A 714 -31.76 2.16 -17.15
CA ALA A 714 -30.51 1.52 -17.52
C ALA A 714 -30.48 1.18 -19.02
N PRO A 715 -29.63 1.85 -19.83
CA PRO A 715 -29.44 1.44 -21.23
C PRO A 715 -28.79 0.07 -21.31
N LYS A 716 -29.20 -0.72 -22.28
CA LYS A 716 -28.59 -2.02 -22.56
C LYS A 716 -27.33 -1.84 -23.40
N PRO A 717 -26.23 -2.55 -23.08
CA PRO A 717 -25.07 -2.60 -23.95
C PRO A 717 -25.40 -3.16 -25.34
N ASP A 718 -24.75 -2.65 -26.37
CA ASP A 718 -24.80 -3.27 -27.72
C ASP A 718 -23.97 -4.56 -27.76
N GLN A 719 -22.99 -4.68 -26.87
CA GLN A 719 -22.16 -5.87 -26.70
C GLN A 719 -22.96 -7.03 -26.08
N PRO A 720 -23.00 -8.21 -26.71
CA PRO A 720 -23.60 -9.40 -26.11
C PRO A 720 -22.88 -9.79 -24.80
N LEU A 721 -23.65 -10.07 -23.74
CA LEU A 721 -23.11 -10.41 -22.41
C LEU A 721 -22.53 -11.83 -22.36
N ASP A 722 -22.89 -12.69 -23.29
CA ASP A 722 -22.55 -14.11 -23.35
C ASP A 722 -21.58 -14.46 -24.49
N GLU A 723 -20.96 -13.45 -25.11
CA GLU A 723 -19.92 -13.67 -26.10
C GLU A 723 -18.70 -14.32 -25.45
N LEU A 724 -18.32 -15.51 -25.95
CA LEU A 724 -17.23 -16.31 -25.39
C LEU A 724 -15.90 -16.09 -26.10
N ASN A 725 -14.81 -16.20 -25.33
CA ASN A 725 -13.46 -16.22 -25.86
C ASN A 725 -13.25 -17.41 -26.86
N ARG A 726 -12.38 -17.21 -27.82
CA ARG A 726 -11.98 -18.27 -28.78
C ARG A 726 -11.32 -19.42 -28.03
N ALA A 727 -11.59 -20.64 -28.49
CA ALA A 727 -11.05 -21.86 -27.88
C ALA A 727 -9.53 -22.03 -28.07
N GLN A 728 -8.95 -21.35 -29.03
CA GLN A 728 -7.54 -21.51 -29.41
C GLN A 728 -6.93 -20.17 -29.84
N GLY A 729 -5.60 -20.08 -29.71
CA GLY A 729 -4.80 -18.92 -30.09
C GLY A 729 -3.82 -18.49 -28.98
N PRO A 730 -2.88 -17.59 -29.28
CA PRO A 730 -1.85 -17.16 -28.30
C PRO A 730 -2.46 -16.59 -26.99
N ASN A 731 -3.46 -15.71 -27.10
CA ASN A 731 -4.11 -15.13 -25.95
C ASN A 731 -4.89 -16.16 -25.11
N ALA A 732 -5.49 -17.18 -25.76
CA ALA A 732 -6.16 -18.27 -25.07
C ALA A 732 -5.16 -19.11 -24.25
N GLN A 733 -4.03 -19.46 -24.86
CA GLN A 733 -2.97 -20.22 -24.17
C GLN A 733 -2.37 -19.43 -23.02
N ALA A 734 -1.97 -18.18 -23.23
CA ALA A 734 -1.41 -17.33 -22.17
C ALA A 734 -2.39 -17.11 -21.00
N SER A 735 -3.68 -16.94 -21.31
CA SER A 735 -4.71 -16.79 -20.26
C SER A 735 -4.97 -18.06 -19.45
N LEU A 736 -4.68 -19.25 -19.99
CA LEU A 736 -4.77 -20.50 -19.24
C LEU A 736 -3.64 -20.65 -18.21
N GLU A 737 -2.53 -19.96 -18.40
CA GLU A 737 -1.39 -19.94 -17.47
C GLU A 737 -1.62 -18.99 -16.30
N LEU A 738 -2.57 -18.04 -16.40
CA LEU A 738 -2.94 -17.13 -15.35
C LEU A 738 -3.97 -17.74 -14.39
N ASN A 739 -3.85 -17.42 -13.12
CA ASN A 739 -4.76 -17.88 -12.08
C ASN A 739 -5.87 -16.84 -11.81
N PHE A 740 -7.06 -17.07 -12.33
CA PHE A 740 -8.26 -16.25 -12.07
C PHE A 740 -9.20 -16.85 -11.03
N ASP A 741 -8.80 -17.88 -10.31
CA ASP A 741 -9.64 -18.54 -9.31
C ASP A 741 -9.56 -17.88 -7.94
N ARG A 742 -8.62 -16.94 -7.76
CA ARG A 742 -8.46 -16.09 -6.57
C ARG A 742 -8.28 -14.65 -7.00
N VAL A 743 -8.72 -13.74 -6.15
CA VAL A 743 -8.37 -12.31 -6.26
C VAL A 743 -6.85 -12.19 -6.33
N ASP A 744 -6.33 -11.36 -7.21
CA ASP A 744 -4.91 -10.99 -7.34
C ASP A 744 -3.91 -12.13 -7.63
N ALA A 745 -4.38 -13.27 -8.08
CA ALA A 745 -3.50 -14.40 -8.38
C ALA A 745 -3.05 -14.48 -9.85
N ALA A 746 -3.56 -13.59 -10.71
CA ALA A 746 -3.10 -13.44 -12.08
C ALA A 746 -1.87 -12.51 -12.14
N GLY A 747 -0.85 -12.83 -12.94
CA GLY A 747 0.27 -11.92 -13.19
C GLY A 747 -0.19 -10.71 -14.02
N GLU A 748 -0.33 -9.55 -13.40
CA GLU A 748 -1.06 -8.41 -13.95
C GLU A 748 -0.39 -7.77 -15.18
N ASP A 749 0.94 -7.67 -15.21
CA ASP A 749 1.65 -7.15 -16.39
C ASP A 749 1.37 -8.05 -17.63
N THR A 750 1.47 -9.36 -17.48
CA THR A 750 1.08 -10.32 -18.53
C THR A 750 -0.40 -10.23 -18.87
N PHE A 751 -1.26 -10.08 -17.86
CA PHE A 751 -2.70 -9.96 -18.03
C PHE A 751 -3.07 -8.72 -18.86
N ASN A 752 -2.51 -7.57 -18.55
CA ASN A 752 -2.78 -6.34 -19.29
C ASN A 752 -2.26 -6.39 -20.76
N ARG A 753 -1.14 -7.07 -21.02
CA ARG A 753 -0.68 -7.35 -22.41
C ARG A 753 -1.68 -8.21 -23.18
N ILE A 754 -2.25 -9.22 -22.54
CA ILE A 754 -3.29 -10.05 -23.11
C ILE A 754 -4.53 -9.20 -23.44
N LEU A 755 -4.98 -8.35 -22.52
CA LEU A 755 -6.10 -7.45 -22.75
C LEU A 755 -5.84 -6.49 -23.90
N TRP A 756 -4.64 -5.88 -23.95
CA TRP A 756 -4.24 -5.03 -25.07
C TRP A 756 -4.31 -5.80 -26.40
N SER A 757 -3.72 -6.98 -26.46
CA SER A 757 -3.72 -7.84 -27.65
C SER A 757 -5.12 -8.21 -28.12
N ILE A 758 -6.05 -8.50 -27.20
CA ILE A 758 -7.44 -8.84 -27.53
C ILE A 758 -8.21 -7.63 -28.05
N ILE A 759 -8.05 -6.46 -27.41
CA ILE A 759 -8.89 -5.29 -27.66
C ILE A 759 -8.33 -4.40 -28.76
N LYS A 760 -7.03 -4.16 -28.78
CA LYS A 760 -6.31 -3.28 -29.71
C LYS A 760 -5.62 -4.05 -30.85
N GLY A 761 -5.47 -5.37 -30.71
CA GLY A 761 -4.76 -6.19 -31.69
C GLY A 761 -3.28 -5.83 -31.78
N PRO A 762 -2.70 -5.75 -32.98
CA PRO A 762 -1.28 -5.48 -33.19
C PRO A 762 -0.91 -3.98 -33.07
N GLN A 763 -1.84 -3.14 -32.64
CA GLN A 763 -1.56 -1.72 -32.49
C GLN A 763 -0.51 -1.48 -31.42
N PRO A 764 0.54 -0.68 -31.71
CA PRO A 764 1.53 -0.34 -30.71
C PRO A 764 0.89 0.57 -29.64
N TYR A 765 1.38 0.48 -28.42
CA TYR A 765 1.02 1.42 -27.37
C TYR A 765 1.48 2.84 -27.77
N PRO A 766 0.61 3.85 -27.72
CA PRO A 766 0.92 5.18 -28.23
C PRO A 766 1.95 5.96 -27.39
N GLY A 767 2.31 5.45 -26.21
CA GLY A 767 3.09 6.17 -25.22
C GLY A 767 2.27 7.23 -24.48
N THR A 768 2.78 7.71 -23.37
CA THR A 768 2.12 8.73 -22.57
C THR A 768 2.61 10.12 -22.96
N LYS A 769 1.67 11.07 -23.02
CA LYS A 769 1.97 12.50 -23.31
C LYS A 769 2.22 13.32 -22.05
N ARG A 770 1.79 12.84 -20.89
CA ARG A 770 1.94 13.48 -19.57
C ARG A 770 2.45 12.49 -18.53
N MET A 771 3.09 12.98 -17.50
CA MET A 771 3.85 12.15 -16.59
C MET A 771 3.57 12.46 -15.14
N SER A 772 2.41 12.05 -14.62
CA SER A 772 2.11 12.00 -13.20
C SER A 772 1.00 12.90 -12.68
N SER A 773 0.36 12.47 -11.60
CA SER A 773 -0.48 13.27 -10.69
C SER A 773 0.18 14.59 -10.25
N LEU A 774 1.50 14.71 -10.42
CA LEU A 774 2.36 15.86 -10.20
C LEU A 774 2.09 17.06 -11.06
N ASP A 775 1.89 16.87 -12.34
CA ASP A 775 1.65 17.98 -13.25
C ASP A 775 0.28 18.58 -13.02
N ILE A 776 -0.64 17.82 -12.45
CA ILE A 776 -1.98 18.23 -12.08
C ILE A 776 -2.01 19.15 -10.86
N ALA A 777 -1.15 18.91 -9.88
CA ALA A 777 -1.05 19.78 -8.70
C ALA A 777 -0.49 21.18 -9.02
N ARG A 778 0.10 21.36 -10.20
CA ARG A 778 0.63 22.66 -10.67
C ARG A 778 -0.42 23.53 -11.39
N GLU A 779 -1.53 22.94 -11.83
CA GLU A 779 -2.61 23.67 -12.52
C GLU A 779 -3.63 24.28 -11.55
N HIS A 780 -3.45 24.10 -10.24
CA HIS A 780 -4.23 24.66 -9.13
C HIS A 780 -3.33 25.38 -8.11
#